data_4f31191de2cf79aa0b421e9be5e0c426
#
_entry.id   4f31191de2cf79aa0b421e9be5e0c426
#
_cell.length_a   1.000
_cell.length_b   1.000
_cell.length_c   1.000
_cell.angle_alpha   90.00
_cell.angle_beta   90.00
_cell.angle_gamma   90.00
#
_symmetry.space_group_name_H-M   'P 1'
#
loop_
_entity.id
_entity.type
_entity.pdbx_description
1 polymer ?
#
loop_
_entity_poly.entity_id
_entity_poly.type
_entity_poly.pdbx_seq_one_letter_code
_entity_poly.pdbx_strand_id
1 'polypeptide(L)'
;MAAAALAARVAAAVAHPPPARLRSRRRVVRAPPRCAADGARDAPGSSASVEVRAKPAEPSPGASSADPARPPPAAEPLGAAPAHQPPSPSPSPEQPALEAAGDPGDPPAARAAEAAVVPEDVAEAPDEEDVDESESESESESESDLEAALAQEGTSERANGVSSPSPEAAEAAEAAAESDHSIEVASSAAAAASASSATPFLDAMSAAAKEERATRRLRPILGRLALCRNEPSLAPYEGLLWDRYARFESRASEIEANEGSLRAFADAYKTYGVHPDPTGAPGDVRYVEYAPGATRLALIGEFNGWRRDFEHEGSKDEFGRWTVRVPRSAGLSHGAHIRTLMELPDGSVVDRIPAWINKIAPCEDEGATYHNGVYWNPSEVPGLAHEWRHPKPTDPLDAEGYRIYEIHVGMSSEEHRHGTYREFADEHLERVANLGYNAVQIMAVADHAYYASFGYQVTNFFAASHRSGDPEDLKYLIDKAHGLGLRCLCDVVHAHASDNAIDGLNAFDGTAGHYFHEDPKLGWHQLWGTRMFDYGKYETLRFLLSNLKYWSDEFRFDGFRFDGVTAMLYTHRGVHWDFLGGQSEFYGEWADTDACAYLMLANQMLRDSPEHGRAVYTVAEDVSGQTGACRPVWHGGLGFDARLSMGPPDKWAKLASEPDFNWTPSRVTEICTGRSAEPAIAYLESHDQCLVGDKTFAFRLMDAAMYDCMGKPNEDECLAIHPAIERGVALHKMARLLTLGMGGEGWLCFMGNEFAHPEWVDFPREGNGESFHHARRQWSLREPGNGSFYPDLERFDGALMHTDQAYGLLRSNRNEERKRVHHVRDDTGVLAFHCGDGVLVVANLHPTESYPAYEIGSAAAGRYKLVLDTDARAFGGWGRLDPATEVDTGGGSMDFQGTRVRLYLPSRSAQVYALVDEWELPEEEQYAVHTDGDFGGWVDDGYDTGGGGEDAVWW
;
A
#
# COMPACT_ATOMS: atom_id res chain seq x y z
N MET A 1 -7.19 5.94 17.65
CA MET A 1 -7.00 4.90 18.72
C MET A 1 -6.94 3.50 18.15
N ALA A 2 -7.79 3.13 17.21
CA ALA A 2 -7.78 1.78 16.63
C ALA A 2 -6.56 1.54 15.75
N ALA A 3 -6.19 2.48 14.86
CA ALA A 3 -4.99 2.36 14.02
C ALA A 3 -3.69 2.32 14.83
N ALA A 4 -3.58 3.12 15.90
CA ALA A 4 -2.44 3.05 16.83
C ALA A 4 -2.44 1.75 17.65
N ALA A 5 -3.63 1.22 17.99
CA ALA A 5 -3.76 -0.08 18.66
C ALA A 5 -3.48 -1.24 17.69
N LEU A 6 -3.79 -1.08 16.40
CA LEU A 6 -3.52 -2.05 15.35
C LEU A 6 -2.03 -2.07 15.02
N ALA A 7 -1.40 -0.89 14.85
CA ALA A 7 0.05 -0.77 14.71
C ALA A 7 0.80 -1.38 15.92
N ALA A 8 0.27 -1.18 17.14
CA ALA A 8 0.81 -1.81 18.34
C ALA A 8 0.60 -3.35 18.37
N ARG A 9 -0.49 -3.85 17.79
CA ARG A 9 -0.74 -5.30 17.65
C ARG A 9 0.14 -5.92 16.57
N VAL A 10 0.32 -5.26 15.44
CA VAL A 10 1.24 -5.68 14.38
C VAL A 10 2.67 -5.67 14.90
N ALA A 11 3.08 -4.62 15.62
CA ALA A 11 4.39 -4.55 16.25
C ALA A 11 4.59 -5.62 17.34
N ALA A 12 3.55 -5.97 18.10
CA ALA A 12 3.61 -7.06 19.08
C ALA A 12 3.68 -8.44 18.42
N ALA A 13 3.11 -8.59 17.21
CA ALA A 13 3.20 -9.81 16.43
C ALA A 13 4.52 -9.93 15.66
N VAL A 14 5.16 -8.80 15.36
CA VAL A 14 6.42 -8.69 14.59
C VAL A 14 7.64 -8.53 15.49
N ALA A 15 7.47 -8.15 16.78
CA ALA A 15 8.59 -8.00 17.70
C ALA A 15 9.25 -9.36 17.97
N HIS A 16 10.46 -9.53 17.50
CA HIS A 16 11.34 -10.60 17.98
C HIS A 16 11.41 -10.52 19.51
N PRO A 17 11.31 -11.64 20.24
CA PRO A 17 11.74 -11.64 21.63
C PRO A 17 13.21 -11.22 21.65
N PRO A 18 13.62 -10.31 22.55
CA PRO A 18 15.01 -9.90 22.63
C PRO A 18 15.88 -11.16 22.79
N PRO A 19 17.04 -11.24 22.10
CA PRO A 19 17.90 -12.41 22.19
C PRO A 19 18.14 -12.73 23.65
N ALA A 20 17.82 -13.95 24.03
CA ALA A 20 17.98 -14.41 25.40
C ALA A 20 19.44 -14.15 25.79
N ARG A 21 19.67 -13.14 26.62
CA ARG A 21 20.99 -12.90 27.21
C ARG A 21 21.39 -14.20 27.90
N LEU A 22 22.29 -14.94 27.29
CA LEU A 22 23.03 -16.03 27.90
C LEU A 22 23.69 -15.44 29.16
N ARG A 23 23.02 -15.59 30.29
CA ARG A 23 23.63 -15.35 31.58
C ARG A 23 24.75 -16.36 31.69
N SER A 24 25.96 -15.97 31.34
CA SER A 24 27.18 -16.68 31.72
C SER A 24 27.14 -16.78 33.23
N ARG A 25 26.85 -17.97 33.73
CA ARG A 25 27.09 -18.33 35.12
C ARG A 25 28.58 -18.21 35.37
N ARG A 26 29.07 -17.05 35.78
CA ARG A 26 30.37 -16.92 36.43
C ARG A 26 30.33 -17.77 37.68
N ARG A 27 30.93 -18.93 37.60
CA ARG A 27 31.34 -19.71 38.76
C ARG A 27 32.35 -18.85 39.52
N VAL A 28 31.91 -18.33 40.67
CA VAL A 28 32.81 -17.69 41.65
C VAL A 28 33.65 -18.82 42.27
N VAL A 29 34.87 -18.92 41.78
CA VAL A 29 35.91 -19.72 42.47
C VAL A 29 36.47 -18.82 43.56
N ARG A 30 36.16 -19.17 44.85
CA ARG A 30 36.78 -18.57 46.03
C ARG A 30 38.26 -18.86 45.99
N ALA A 31 39.12 -17.85 46.04
CA ALA A 31 40.54 -17.94 46.26
C ALA A 31 40.83 -18.30 47.72
N PRO A 32 41.76 -19.16 47.99
CA PRO A 32 42.28 -19.34 49.38
C PRO A 32 43.37 -18.31 49.69
N PRO A 33 43.71 -18.12 51.02
CA PRO A 33 44.45 -16.97 51.48
C PRO A 33 45.95 -17.05 51.25
N ARG A 34 46.57 -15.86 51.12
CA ARG A 34 48.03 -15.66 50.99
C ARG A 34 48.80 -16.15 52.25
N CYS A 35 49.84 -16.84 52.01
CA CYS A 35 51.03 -16.85 52.90
C CYS A 35 52.29 -16.47 52.07
N ALA A 36 53.13 -15.68 52.74
CA ALA A 36 54.30 -15.03 52.19
C ALA A 36 55.52 -15.96 52.24
N ALA A 37 56.50 -15.70 51.42
CA ALA A 37 57.95 -15.62 51.64
C ALA A 37 58.83 -16.42 50.70
N ASP A 38 59.64 -15.66 50.02
CA ASP A 38 61.11 -15.85 49.75
C ASP A 38 61.61 -16.91 48.80
N GLY A 39 62.39 -16.46 47.86
CA GLY A 39 63.76 -16.95 47.63
C GLY A 39 64.06 -17.57 46.26
N ALA A 40 64.71 -16.79 45.42
CA ALA A 40 65.92 -16.99 44.62
C ALA A 40 66.12 -18.20 43.67
N ARG A 41 66.39 -17.84 42.39
CA ARG A 41 67.45 -18.27 41.52
C ARG A 41 67.36 -19.56 40.66
N ASP A 42 67.73 -19.28 39.41
CA ASP A 42 68.45 -20.00 38.40
C ASP A 42 67.83 -21.02 37.46
N ALA A 43 67.96 -20.64 36.17
CA ALA A 43 67.83 -21.46 34.97
C ALA A 43 69.07 -22.52 34.94
N PRO A 44 69.22 -23.40 33.94
CA PRO A 44 68.51 -23.68 32.69
C PRO A 44 68.40 -25.20 32.32
N GLY A 45 67.83 -25.55 31.19
CA GLY A 45 68.34 -26.70 30.41
C GLY A 45 67.30 -27.68 29.85
N SER A 46 67.22 -27.65 28.54
CA SER A 46 67.27 -28.76 27.54
C SER A 46 66.13 -29.78 27.44
N SER A 47 65.57 -29.74 26.24
CA SER A 47 65.38 -30.81 25.24
C SER A 47 64.69 -32.13 25.66
N ALA A 48 63.67 -32.48 24.90
CA ALA A 48 63.74 -33.62 23.96
C ALA A 48 62.35 -33.91 23.33
N SER A 49 62.35 -33.97 22.05
CA SER A 49 61.44 -34.53 21.09
C SER A 49 61.14 -36.02 21.30
N VAL A 50 59.92 -36.45 20.97
CA VAL A 50 59.72 -37.80 20.38
C VAL A 50 58.57 -37.72 19.35
N GLU A 51 58.95 -37.96 18.10
CA GLU A 51 58.13 -38.40 16.98
C GLU A 51 57.61 -39.83 17.20
N VAL A 52 56.42 -40.13 16.68
CA VAL A 52 56.13 -41.42 16.04
C VAL A 52 55.11 -41.26 14.91
N ARG A 53 55.55 -41.38 13.72
CA ARG A 53 55.20 -41.96 12.45
C ARG A 53 54.22 -43.11 12.51
N ALA A 54 53.32 -43.14 11.50
CA ALA A 54 53.25 -44.26 10.55
C ALA A 54 52.27 -43.96 9.40
N LYS A 55 52.76 -44.13 8.20
CA LYS A 55 52.10 -44.48 6.90
C LYS A 55 52.48 -45.98 6.64
N PRO A 56 52.09 -46.64 5.53
CA PRO A 56 51.12 -46.49 4.44
C PRO A 56 50.58 -47.89 3.95
N ALA A 57 49.73 -47.89 2.88
CA ALA A 57 49.87 -48.78 1.73
C ALA A 57 48.73 -48.70 0.71
N GLU A 58 49.09 -48.39 -0.51
CA GLU A 58 48.47 -48.80 -1.78
C GLU A 58 49.03 -50.20 -2.22
N PRO A 59 48.61 -50.80 -3.39
CA PRO A 59 48.37 -50.24 -4.71
C PRO A 59 47.34 -50.97 -5.64
N SER A 60 47.11 -50.34 -6.78
CA SER A 60 46.47 -50.79 -8.05
C SER A 60 47.20 -51.99 -8.72
N PRO A 61 46.82 -52.57 -9.91
CA PRO A 61 46.48 -51.88 -11.19
C PRO A 61 45.59 -52.63 -12.25
N GLY A 62 45.34 -51.97 -13.39
CA GLY A 62 45.26 -52.54 -14.72
C GLY A 62 44.02 -52.17 -15.53
N ALA A 63 44.10 -51.30 -16.39
CA ALA A 63 44.33 -51.12 -17.88
C ALA A 63 43.33 -51.85 -18.78
N SER A 64 42.62 -51.21 -19.66
CA SER A 64 42.86 -50.85 -21.05
C SER A 64 41.60 -50.53 -21.83
N SER A 65 41.56 -49.36 -22.42
CA SER A 65 41.35 -48.99 -23.82
C SER A 65 40.10 -49.36 -24.62
N ALA A 66 39.51 -48.34 -25.22
CA ALA A 66 39.12 -48.11 -26.61
C ALA A 66 37.66 -47.70 -26.84
N ASP A 67 37.52 -46.53 -27.41
CA ASP A 67 36.45 -45.88 -28.19
C ASP A 67 36.40 -46.48 -29.61
N PRO A 68 35.47 -46.13 -30.54
CA PRO A 68 34.23 -45.34 -30.53
C PRO A 68 33.06 -45.87 -31.47
N ALA A 69 31.96 -45.06 -31.58
CA ALA A 69 31.10 -44.82 -32.74
C ALA A 69 29.65 -45.39 -32.79
N ARG A 70 28.74 -44.44 -32.63
CA ARG A 70 27.54 -44.01 -33.44
C ARG A 70 26.36 -44.95 -33.83
N PRO A 71 25.20 -44.37 -34.12
CA PRO A 71 23.82 -44.81 -33.83
C PRO A 71 23.05 -45.24 -35.12
N PRO A 72 21.68 -45.17 -35.20
CA PRO A 72 20.47 -45.74 -34.62
C PRO A 72 19.80 -46.74 -35.63
N PRO A 73 18.59 -47.14 -35.58
CA PRO A 73 17.35 -46.39 -35.75
C PRO A 73 16.08 -46.96 -35.05
N ALA A 74 14.99 -46.21 -35.21
CA ALA A 74 13.61 -46.40 -34.78
C ALA A 74 12.86 -47.62 -35.35
N ALA A 75 11.82 -48.04 -34.62
CA ALA A 75 10.48 -48.43 -35.13
C ALA A 75 9.51 -48.80 -34.00
N GLU A 76 8.29 -48.32 -34.13
CA GLU A 76 7.02 -48.63 -33.46
C GLU A 76 6.45 -50.03 -33.87
N PRO A 77 5.18 -50.32 -33.47
CA PRO A 77 4.52 -50.43 -32.15
C PRO A 77 3.85 -51.83 -31.99
N LEU A 78 3.14 -52.06 -30.87
CA LEU A 78 1.90 -52.83 -30.72
C LEU A 78 1.73 -53.55 -29.38
N GLY A 79 0.53 -53.43 -28.78
CA GLY A 79 -0.01 -54.44 -27.91
C GLY A 79 -0.60 -53.98 -26.59
N ALA A 80 -1.91 -53.94 -26.55
CA ALA A 80 -2.77 -53.57 -25.40
C ALA A 80 -2.92 -54.65 -24.32
N ALA A 81 -3.14 -54.10 -23.05
CA ALA A 81 -3.91 -54.56 -21.92
C ALA A 81 -3.41 -55.77 -21.07
N PRO A 82 -3.83 -55.95 -19.79
CA PRO A 82 -4.88 -55.29 -19.04
C PRO A 82 -4.52 -54.83 -17.59
N ALA A 83 -5.49 -54.13 -16.99
CA ALA A 83 -5.56 -53.60 -15.67
C ALA A 83 -5.28 -54.53 -14.48
N HIS A 84 -4.62 -53.97 -13.45
CA HIS A 84 -4.67 -54.48 -12.10
C HIS A 84 -5.08 -53.38 -11.12
N GLN A 85 -6.09 -53.67 -10.32
CA GLN A 85 -6.61 -52.88 -9.21
C GLN A 85 -5.61 -52.79 -8.02
N PRO A 86 -5.65 -51.73 -7.20
CA PRO A 86 -4.86 -51.63 -5.99
C PRO A 86 -5.52 -52.38 -4.80
N PRO A 87 -4.73 -52.83 -3.82
CA PRO A 87 -5.24 -53.54 -2.64
C PRO A 87 -5.74 -52.61 -1.55
N SER A 88 -6.78 -53.08 -0.81
CA SER A 88 -7.41 -52.44 0.33
C SER A 88 -6.50 -52.39 1.59
N PRO A 89 -6.75 -51.50 2.55
CA PRO A 89 -5.99 -51.39 3.76
C PRO A 89 -6.46 -52.36 4.87
N SER A 90 -5.51 -52.83 5.66
CA SER A 90 -5.71 -53.71 6.82
C SER A 90 -5.99 -52.93 8.10
N PRO A 91 -6.65 -53.51 9.12
CA PRO A 91 -7.34 -52.78 10.19
C PRO A 91 -6.50 -52.53 11.45
N SER A 92 -6.90 -51.49 12.19
CA SER A 92 -6.38 -51.12 13.51
C SER A 92 -6.93 -52.03 14.65
N PRO A 93 -6.24 -52.16 15.78
CA PRO A 93 -6.67 -53.05 16.86
C PRO A 93 -7.62 -52.40 17.85
N GLU A 94 -8.47 -53.24 18.40
CA GLU A 94 -9.60 -53.11 19.29
C GLU A 94 -9.32 -52.46 20.66
N GLN A 95 -10.27 -51.70 21.16
CA GLN A 95 -10.49 -51.40 22.57
C GLN A 95 -11.55 -52.37 23.15
N PRO A 96 -11.45 -52.75 24.42
CA PRO A 96 -12.47 -53.62 25.00
C PRO A 96 -13.67 -52.87 25.58
N ALA A 97 -14.83 -53.45 25.33
CA ALA A 97 -16.14 -53.09 25.84
C ALA A 97 -16.35 -53.40 27.34
N LEU A 98 -17.19 -52.61 27.98
CA LEU A 98 -17.96 -53.08 29.13
C LEU A 98 -19.41 -52.63 28.99
N GLU A 99 -20.28 -53.64 29.25
CA GLU A 99 -21.73 -53.75 29.09
C GLU A 99 -22.57 -52.79 29.94
N ALA A 100 -23.54 -52.26 29.42
CA ALA A 100 -25.02 -52.40 29.38
C ALA A 100 -25.79 -52.44 30.71
N ALA A 101 -26.74 -51.53 30.91
CA ALA A 101 -28.19 -51.84 31.10
C ALA A 101 -28.99 -50.63 31.62
N GLY A 102 -30.14 -50.36 30.98
CA GLY A 102 -31.31 -49.91 31.70
C GLY A 102 -31.89 -48.53 31.45
N ASP A 103 -32.78 -48.40 30.50
CA ASP A 103 -33.88 -47.43 30.37
C ASP A 103 -35.06 -47.79 31.29
N PRO A 104 -36.08 -46.96 31.60
CA PRO A 104 -36.54 -45.68 31.05
C PRO A 104 -37.11 -44.65 32.06
N GLY A 105 -37.47 -43.43 31.65
CA GLY A 105 -38.47 -42.64 32.34
C GLY A 105 -38.32 -41.11 32.27
N ASP A 106 -39.14 -40.46 31.48
CA ASP A 106 -39.42 -39.02 31.34
C ASP A 106 -40.24 -38.41 32.48
N PRO A 107 -40.54 -37.09 32.49
CA PRO A 107 -39.84 -35.97 33.13
C PRO A 107 -40.60 -35.40 34.33
N PRO A 108 -40.39 -34.34 35.02
CA PRO A 108 -40.47 -32.92 34.56
C PRO A 108 -39.69 -31.84 35.35
N ALA A 109 -39.53 -30.72 34.68
CA ALA A 109 -39.62 -29.32 35.14
C ALA A 109 -38.94 -28.78 36.40
N ALA A 110 -38.21 -27.67 36.21
CA ALA A 110 -38.20 -26.41 36.96
C ALA A 110 -37.28 -26.18 38.17
N ARG A 111 -36.71 -24.98 38.11
CA ARG A 111 -36.19 -24.06 39.18
C ARG A 111 -34.74 -24.24 39.59
N ALA A 112 -33.90 -23.25 39.26
CA ALA A 112 -33.61 -22.01 40.04
C ALA A 112 -32.75 -22.21 41.29
N ALA A 113 -31.80 -21.33 41.37
CA ALA A 113 -31.18 -20.78 42.58
C ALA A 113 -29.81 -21.30 43.01
N GLU A 114 -28.92 -20.38 43.01
CA GLU A 114 -28.16 -19.77 44.13
C GLU A 114 -26.96 -20.57 44.62
N ALA A 115 -25.84 -19.93 44.56
CA ALA A 115 -25.17 -19.02 45.52
C ALA A 115 -24.16 -19.73 46.39
N ALA A 116 -23.04 -19.14 46.59
CA ALA A 116 -22.34 -18.89 47.83
C ALA A 116 -20.81 -18.88 47.61
N VAL A 117 -19.95 -18.09 48.18
CA VAL A 117 -19.95 -17.01 49.19
C VAL A 117 -18.46 -16.71 49.41
N VAL A 118 -18.16 -15.47 49.55
CA VAL A 118 -16.92 -14.80 49.98
C VAL A 118 -16.67 -15.00 51.46
N PRO A 119 -15.52 -14.76 52.04
CA PRO A 119 -15.54 -13.83 53.16
C PRO A 119 -14.57 -12.66 53.07
N GLU A 120 -15.12 -11.56 53.55
CA GLU A 120 -14.59 -10.28 53.94
C GLU A 120 -13.54 -10.33 55.06
N ASP A 121 -12.78 -9.27 55.16
CA ASP A 121 -12.50 -8.64 56.48
C ASP A 121 -12.28 -7.13 56.37
N VAL A 122 -12.90 -6.43 57.15
CA VAL A 122 -13.40 -5.20 57.69
C VAL A 122 -12.29 -4.35 58.33
N ALA A 123 -12.40 -3.03 58.21
CA ALA A 123 -12.26 -2.00 59.29
C ALA A 123 -12.47 -0.59 58.68
N GLU A 124 -13.56 0.00 58.92
CA GLU A 124 -13.94 1.05 59.90
C GLU A 124 -13.55 2.49 59.54
N ALA A 125 -14.63 3.28 59.36
CA ALA A 125 -14.68 4.73 59.30
C ALA A 125 -14.72 5.34 60.74
N PRO A 126 -14.59 6.66 60.95
CA PRO A 126 -15.74 7.38 61.44
C PRO A 126 -16.04 8.77 60.83
N ASP A 127 -17.34 9.02 60.76
CA ASP A 127 -18.18 10.16 61.17
C ASP A 127 -17.94 11.58 60.65
N GLU A 128 -18.95 12.02 59.93
CA GLU A 128 -19.81 13.21 59.92
C GLU A 128 -19.36 14.46 60.68
N GLU A 129 -19.45 15.62 60.00
CA GLU A 129 -20.11 16.82 60.52
C GLU A 129 -20.64 17.71 59.40
N ASP A 130 -21.90 18.03 59.51
CA ASP A 130 -22.66 19.00 58.70
C ASP A 130 -22.09 20.41 58.86
N VAL A 131 -22.21 21.25 57.76
CA VAL A 131 -22.64 22.65 57.85
C VAL A 131 -23.05 23.20 56.48
N ASP A 132 -24.34 23.49 56.41
CA ASP A 132 -25.03 24.67 55.91
C ASP A 132 -24.80 25.26 54.52
N GLU A 133 -25.94 25.43 53.88
CA GLU A 133 -26.26 26.16 52.67
C GLU A 133 -25.90 27.66 52.81
N SER A 134 -25.36 28.23 51.72
CA SER A 134 -25.70 29.61 51.35
C SER A 134 -25.51 29.82 49.85
N GLU A 135 -26.58 30.23 49.25
CA GLU A 135 -26.75 30.81 47.95
C GLU A 135 -25.73 31.88 47.61
N SER A 136 -25.22 31.92 46.40
CA SER A 136 -25.00 33.17 45.70
C SER A 136 -25.04 32.99 44.20
N GLU A 137 -25.97 33.67 43.63
CA GLU A 137 -26.23 33.95 42.23
C GLU A 137 -25.00 34.43 41.48
N SER A 138 -24.99 33.95 40.33
CA SER A 138 -24.46 34.34 39.05
C SER A 138 -23.99 35.66 38.69
N GLU A 139 -23.29 35.79 37.73
CA GLU A 139 -23.49 36.86 36.72
C GLU A 139 -22.92 36.33 35.37
N SER A 140 -23.83 36.22 34.44
CA SER A 140 -23.54 36.18 33.03
C SER A 140 -23.16 37.58 32.59
N GLU A 141 -21.88 37.85 32.28
CA GLU A 141 -21.51 39.00 31.48
C GLU A 141 -21.30 38.64 30.04
N SER A 142 -21.99 39.36 29.22
CA SER A 142 -22.19 39.26 27.82
C SER A 142 -21.00 39.73 26.98
N GLU A 143 -20.82 39.08 25.83
CA GLU A 143 -19.90 39.41 24.73
C GLU A 143 -20.05 40.84 24.14
N SER A 144 -20.65 41.81 24.80
CA SER A 144 -20.88 43.13 24.24
C SER A 144 -19.80 44.18 24.51
N ASP A 145 -18.79 43.88 25.34
CA ASP A 145 -17.81 44.90 25.77
C ASP A 145 -16.47 44.84 25.03
N LEU A 146 -16.29 43.90 24.08
CA LEU A 146 -15.07 43.80 23.27
C LEU A 146 -15.15 44.55 21.94
N GLU A 147 -16.34 44.96 21.47
CA GLU A 147 -16.49 45.78 20.26
C GLU A 147 -16.41 47.30 20.50
N ALA A 148 -16.51 47.76 21.73
CA ALA A 148 -16.46 49.20 22.04
C ALA A 148 -15.05 49.78 22.27
N ALA A 149 -14.02 48.94 22.38
CA ALA A 149 -12.64 49.39 22.62
C ALA A 149 -11.78 49.61 21.39
N LEU A 150 -12.27 49.26 20.19
CA LEU A 150 -11.56 49.42 18.90
C LEU A 150 -12.03 50.60 18.03
N ALA A 151 -12.93 51.45 18.53
CA ALA A 151 -13.51 52.56 17.76
C ALA A 151 -13.02 53.98 18.14
N GLN A 152 -12.02 54.13 19.02
CA GLN A 152 -11.51 55.41 19.39
C GLN A 152 -9.98 55.48 19.33
N GLU A 153 -9.41 55.55 18.15
CA GLU A 153 -8.15 56.28 17.87
C GLU A 153 -7.95 56.33 16.37
N GLY A 154 -7.99 57.53 15.80
CA GLY A 154 -7.46 57.73 14.47
C GLY A 154 -8.23 58.65 13.52
N THR A 155 -8.55 59.87 13.95
CA THR A 155 -8.81 60.94 12.98
C THR A 155 -7.63 61.92 13.02
N SER A 156 -6.80 61.89 11.98
CA SER A 156 -6.30 63.16 11.37
C SER A 156 -5.44 62.88 10.11
N GLU A 157 -5.97 63.40 9.03
CA GLU A 157 -5.28 64.12 7.91
C GLU A 157 -4.13 63.42 7.12
N ARG A 158 -4.26 63.09 5.85
CA ARG A 158 -4.22 63.99 4.70
C ARG A 158 -4.35 63.26 3.38
N ALA A 159 -5.11 63.87 2.54
CA ALA A 159 -5.32 63.52 1.13
C ALA A 159 -4.06 63.35 0.30
N ASN A 160 -4.04 62.29 -0.50
CA ASN A 160 -3.60 62.40 -1.90
C ASN A 160 -4.22 61.25 -2.69
N GLY A 161 -4.95 61.67 -3.73
CA GLY A 161 -5.67 60.73 -4.58
C GLY A 161 -4.79 59.89 -5.51
N VAL A 162 -5.15 58.66 -5.64
CA VAL A 162 -4.89 57.85 -6.84
C VAL A 162 -6.20 57.16 -7.18
N SER A 163 -6.71 57.51 -8.33
CA SER A 163 -7.88 57.01 -8.97
C SER A 163 -7.79 55.51 -9.23
N SER A 164 -8.89 54.80 -8.95
CA SER A 164 -9.15 53.44 -9.41
C SER A 164 -9.12 53.36 -10.94
N PRO A 165 -8.54 52.34 -11.57
CA PRO A 165 -8.56 52.12 -13.00
C PRO A 165 -9.95 51.62 -13.42
N SER A 166 -10.38 52.10 -14.58
CA SER A 166 -11.68 51.82 -15.23
C SER A 166 -11.80 50.36 -15.72
N PRO A 167 -13.00 49.87 -16.01
CA PRO A 167 -13.27 48.50 -16.41
C PRO A 167 -12.61 48.03 -17.73
N GLU A 168 -12.03 48.93 -18.51
CA GLU A 168 -11.39 48.57 -19.79
C GLU A 168 -10.02 47.87 -19.66
N ALA A 169 -9.43 47.82 -18.48
CA ALA A 169 -8.17 47.09 -18.26
C ALA A 169 -8.37 45.60 -17.91
N ALA A 170 -9.60 45.18 -17.64
CA ALA A 170 -9.90 43.77 -17.36
C ALA A 170 -10.18 42.97 -18.67
N GLU A 171 -10.72 43.61 -19.69
CA GLU A 171 -10.97 42.96 -21.00
C GLU A 171 -9.69 42.72 -21.83
N ALA A 172 -8.64 43.49 -21.61
CA ALA A 172 -7.37 43.31 -22.31
C ALA A 172 -6.51 42.13 -21.73
N ALA A 173 -6.82 41.66 -20.53
CA ALA A 173 -6.13 40.51 -19.92
C ALA A 173 -6.77 39.17 -20.33
N GLU A 174 -8.04 39.16 -20.65
CA GLU A 174 -8.79 37.98 -21.10
C GLU A 174 -8.53 37.65 -22.57
N ALA A 175 -8.29 38.70 -23.40
CA ALA A 175 -7.97 38.54 -24.83
C ALA A 175 -6.54 38.05 -25.11
N ALA A 176 -5.63 38.03 -24.09
CA ALA A 176 -4.28 37.52 -24.23
C ALA A 176 -4.16 36.03 -23.86
N ALA A 177 -5.21 35.42 -23.27
CA ALA A 177 -5.25 34.01 -22.91
C ALA A 177 -5.81 33.11 -24.01
N GLU A 178 -6.48 33.66 -25.03
CA GLU A 178 -7.06 32.85 -26.12
C GLU A 178 -6.21 32.73 -27.39
N SER A 179 -4.98 33.32 -27.43
CA SER A 179 -4.14 33.29 -28.62
C SER A 179 -3.07 32.18 -28.67
N ASP A 180 -3.04 31.26 -27.68
CA ASP A 180 -2.00 30.22 -27.60
C ASP A 180 -2.43 28.85 -28.16
N HIS A 181 -3.54 28.79 -28.91
CA HIS A 181 -4.06 27.57 -29.53
C HIS A 181 -3.87 27.43 -31.05
N SER A 182 -2.97 28.19 -31.65
CA SER A 182 -2.77 28.16 -33.12
C SER A 182 -1.35 27.93 -33.62
N ILE A 183 -0.44 27.31 -32.86
CA ILE A 183 0.92 26.98 -33.27
C ILE A 183 1.22 25.46 -33.27
N GLU A 184 0.26 24.64 -33.54
CA GLU A 184 0.49 23.18 -33.64
C GLU A 184 0.33 22.58 -35.06
N VAL A 185 0.20 23.36 -36.12
CA VAL A 185 0.03 22.84 -37.50
C VAL A 185 1.08 23.38 -38.49
N ALA A 186 2.30 23.61 -38.09
CA ALA A 186 3.37 23.99 -39.02
C ALA A 186 4.74 23.32 -38.80
N SER A 187 4.80 22.08 -38.32
CA SER A 187 6.09 21.40 -38.12
C SER A 187 6.31 20.10 -38.91
N SER A 188 5.68 19.89 -40.07
CA SER A 188 5.93 18.71 -40.87
C SER A 188 6.62 18.92 -42.23
N ALA A 189 7.21 20.10 -42.49
CA ALA A 189 7.82 20.38 -43.78
C ALA A 189 9.24 20.99 -43.80
N ALA A 190 10.02 20.84 -42.72
CA ALA A 190 11.38 21.39 -42.66
C ALA A 190 12.45 20.46 -42.03
N ALA A 191 12.32 19.17 -42.19
CA ALA A 191 13.30 18.20 -41.68
C ALA A 191 14.29 17.73 -42.79
N ALA A 192 14.93 18.62 -43.53
CA ALA A 192 16.06 18.28 -44.38
C ALA A 192 16.88 19.51 -44.80
N ALA A 193 17.37 20.32 -43.86
CA ALA A 193 18.55 21.16 -44.14
C ALA A 193 19.06 21.81 -42.85
N SER A 194 20.35 21.58 -42.55
CA SER A 194 21.18 22.24 -41.53
C SER A 194 21.17 21.70 -40.10
N ALA A 195 21.93 20.67 -39.88
CA ALA A 195 22.41 20.23 -38.57
C ALA A 195 23.62 21.05 -38.09
N SER A 196 23.57 22.37 -38.09
CA SER A 196 24.67 23.21 -37.54
C SER A 196 24.25 24.53 -36.86
N SER A 197 22.96 24.79 -36.69
CA SER A 197 22.50 26.03 -36.01
C SER A 197 21.45 25.85 -34.91
N ALA A 198 21.13 24.62 -34.53
CA ALA A 198 20.09 24.34 -33.54
C ALA A 198 20.57 24.38 -32.10
N THR A 199 21.86 24.22 -31.85
CA THR A 199 22.42 24.19 -30.49
C THR A 199 22.27 25.50 -29.71
N PRO A 200 22.48 26.69 -30.28
CA PRO A 200 22.33 27.92 -29.48
C PRO A 200 20.87 28.25 -29.11
N PHE A 201 19.91 27.83 -29.95
CA PHE A 201 18.50 28.10 -29.69
C PHE A 201 17.92 27.15 -28.63
N LEU A 202 18.31 25.89 -28.65
CA LEU A 202 17.92 24.91 -27.60
C LEU A 202 18.58 25.24 -26.26
N ASP A 203 19.83 25.74 -26.26
CA ASP A 203 20.53 26.22 -25.10
C ASP A 203 19.90 27.50 -24.54
N ALA A 204 19.44 28.40 -25.40
CA ALA A 204 18.73 29.62 -25.04
C ALA A 204 17.33 29.34 -24.48
N MET A 205 16.59 28.37 -25.07
CA MET A 205 15.31 27.90 -24.52
C MET A 205 15.49 27.16 -23.17
N SER A 206 16.55 26.36 -23.03
CA SER A 206 16.92 25.72 -21.78
C SER A 206 17.30 26.76 -20.70
N ALA A 207 18.03 27.81 -21.09
CA ALA A 207 18.39 28.92 -20.20
C ALA A 207 17.16 29.74 -19.82
N ALA A 208 16.27 30.07 -20.76
CA ALA A 208 15.03 30.79 -20.49
C ALA A 208 14.06 29.98 -19.62
N ALA A 209 13.94 28.67 -19.84
CA ALA A 209 13.16 27.78 -19.00
C ALA A 209 13.74 27.62 -17.59
N LYS A 210 15.09 27.61 -17.48
CA LYS A 210 15.77 27.65 -16.17
C LYS A 210 15.57 28.98 -15.47
N GLU A 211 15.60 30.07 -16.16
CA GLU A 211 15.37 31.43 -15.65
C GLU A 211 13.90 31.65 -15.28
N GLU A 212 12.97 31.14 -16.06
CA GLU A 212 11.54 31.16 -15.73
C GLU A 212 11.25 30.25 -14.52
N ARG A 213 11.89 29.08 -14.44
CA ARG A 213 11.79 28.16 -13.30
C ARG A 213 12.44 28.77 -12.05
N ALA A 214 13.61 29.41 -12.17
CA ALA A 214 14.26 30.17 -11.10
C ALA A 214 13.40 31.36 -10.69
N THR A 215 12.76 32.05 -11.64
CA THR A 215 11.87 33.19 -11.37
C THR A 215 10.54 32.74 -10.74
N ARG A 216 10.01 31.59 -11.08
CA ARG A 216 8.89 30.95 -10.38
C ARG A 216 9.26 30.51 -8.96
N ARG A 217 10.49 30.02 -8.74
CA ARG A 217 11.02 29.66 -7.42
C ARG A 217 11.32 30.88 -6.54
N LEU A 218 11.83 31.99 -7.14
CA LEU A 218 12.28 33.20 -6.44
C LEU A 218 11.22 34.31 -6.35
N ARG A 219 10.04 34.16 -6.94
CA ARG A 219 8.91 34.99 -6.58
C ARG A 219 8.33 34.48 -5.27
N PRO A 220 8.70 35.05 -4.11
CA PRO A 220 7.76 35.01 -3.01
C PRO A 220 6.48 35.57 -3.60
N ILE A 221 5.42 34.77 -3.64
CA ILE A 221 4.09 35.28 -3.90
C ILE A 221 3.94 36.39 -2.87
N LEU A 222 3.97 37.65 -3.32
CA LEU A 222 3.85 38.83 -2.45
C LEU A 222 2.53 38.67 -1.70
N GLY A 223 2.56 38.17 -0.46
CA GLY A 223 1.40 37.79 0.30
C GLY A 223 1.53 36.41 0.92
N ARG A 224 0.44 35.89 1.43
CA ARG A 224 0.33 34.57 2.08
C ARG A 224 0.63 33.43 1.11
N LEU A 225 1.17 32.32 1.61
CA LEU A 225 1.22 31.05 0.89
C LEU A 225 -0.16 30.72 0.31
N ALA A 226 -0.21 30.16 -0.88
CA ALA A 226 -1.49 29.77 -1.50
C ALA A 226 -2.28 28.81 -0.62
N LEU A 227 -1.58 27.89 0.06
CA LEU A 227 -2.18 26.99 1.06
C LEU A 227 -2.92 27.79 2.15
N CYS A 228 -2.29 28.79 2.76
CA CYS A 228 -2.92 29.60 3.82
C CYS A 228 -4.02 30.56 3.29
N ARG A 229 -4.03 30.85 2.00
CA ARG A 229 -5.15 31.61 1.40
C ARG A 229 -6.37 30.74 1.19
N ASN A 230 -6.16 29.50 0.81
CA ASN A 230 -7.24 28.56 0.53
C ASN A 230 -7.81 27.93 1.80
N GLU A 231 -6.97 27.84 2.86
CA GLU A 231 -7.31 27.27 4.15
C GLU A 231 -7.04 28.31 5.26
N PRO A 232 -8.00 29.17 5.57
CA PRO A 232 -7.83 30.25 6.54
C PRO A 232 -7.43 29.81 7.94
N SER A 233 -7.80 28.59 8.35
CA SER A 233 -7.42 27.96 9.62
C SER A 233 -5.90 27.80 9.78
N LEU A 234 -5.12 27.83 8.67
CA LEU A 234 -3.67 27.74 8.66
C LEU A 234 -2.97 29.09 8.84
N ALA A 235 -3.70 30.21 8.86
CA ALA A 235 -3.10 31.53 8.99
C ALA A 235 -2.20 31.70 10.22
N PRO A 236 -2.52 31.15 11.41
CA PRO A 236 -1.62 31.23 12.57
C PRO A 236 -0.29 30.50 12.40
N TYR A 237 -0.23 29.52 11.50
CA TYR A 237 0.92 28.63 11.27
C TYR A 237 1.69 28.99 10.01
N GLU A 238 1.36 30.11 9.36
CA GLU A 238 2.00 30.53 8.10
C GLU A 238 3.51 30.66 8.20
N GLY A 239 4.04 31.10 9.34
CA GLY A 239 5.48 31.16 9.59
C GLY A 239 6.15 29.80 9.50
N LEU A 240 5.59 28.78 10.17
CA LEU A 240 6.12 27.41 10.16
C LEU A 240 6.02 26.77 8.77
N LEU A 241 4.94 27.06 8.05
CA LEU A 241 4.77 26.61 6.66
C LEU A 241 5.80 27.26 5.71
N TRP A 242 6.15 28.54 5.95
CA TRP A 242 7.24 29.20 5.25
C TRP A 242 8.61 28.59 5.56
N ASP A 243 8.88 28.24 6.82
CA ASP A 243 10.13 27.60 7.23
C ASP A 243 10.27 26.23 6.56
N ARG A 244 9.18 25.45 6.51
CA ARG A 244 9.12 24.16 5.78
C ARG A 244 9.41 24.34 4.29
N TYR A 245 8.74 25.30 3.65
CA TYR A 245 8.94 25.59 2.24
C TYR A 245 10.38 26.10 1.96
N ALA A 246 10.93 26.95 2.82
CA ALA A 246 12.30 27.42 2.71
C ALA A 246 13.32 26.26 2.87
N ARG A 247 13.03 25.28 3.74
CA ARG A 247 13.87 24.09 3.89
C ARG A 247 13.89 23.27 2.59
N PHE A 248 12.72 23.04 1.99
CA PHE A 248 12.60 22.39 0.68
C PHE A 248 13.39 23.15 -0.40
N GLU A 249 13.18 24.46 -0.56
CA GLU A 249 13.89 25.28 -1.55
C GLU A 249 15.41 25.29 -1.34
N SER A 250 15.86 25.33 -0.10
CA SER A 250 17.29 25.25 0.25
C SER A 250 17.89 23.93 -0.22
N ARG A 251 17.23 22.80 0.06
CA ARG A 251 17.69 21.48 -0.37
C ARG A 251 17.63 21.30 -1.88
N ALA A 252 16.57 21.75 -2.53
CA ALA A 252 16.46 21.71 -3.98
C ALA A 252 17.58 22.51 -4.66
N SER A 253 17.88 23.72 -4.14
CA SER A 253 18.94 24.58 -4.64
C SER A 253 20.34 23.99 -4.40
N GLU A 254 20.58 23.37 -3.24
CA GLU A 254 21.82 22.67 -2.93
C GLU A 254 22.06 21.52 -3.92
N ILE A 255 21.03 20.69 -4.14
CA ILE A 255 21.08 19.57 -5.09
C ILE A 255 21.34 20.08 -6.52
N GLU A 256 20.64 21.14 -6.94
CA GLU A 256 20.87 21.71 -8.28
C GLU A 256 22.26 22.26 -8.47
N ALA A 257 22.79 22.92 -7.45
CA ALA A 257 24.16 23.48 -7.50
C ALA A 257 25.23 22.40 -7.58
N ASN A 258 25.04 21.27 -6.88
CA ASN A 258 26.02 20.20 -6.80
C ASN A 258 25.89 19.17 -7.94
N GLU A 259 24.66 18.86 -8.37
CA GLU A 259 24.34 17.73 -9.24
C GLU A 259 23.66 18.15 -10.57
N GLY A 260 23.39 19.45 -10.74
CA GLY A 260 22.76 20.02 -11.94
C GLY A 260 21.24 19.95 -11.96
N SER A 261 20.63 18.93 -11.38
CA SER A 261 19.16 18.82 -11.24
C SER A 261 18.76 17.76 -10.21
N LEU A 262 17.54 17.87 -9.68
CA LEU A 262 16.98 16.87 -8.77
C LEU A 262 16.90 15.48 -9.43
N ARG A 263 16.61 15.41 -10.73
CA ARG A 263 16.58 14.13 -11.46
C ARG A 263 17.97 13.54 -11.67
N ALA A 264 18.99 14.35 -11.97
CA ALA A 264 20.35 13.87 -12.08
C ALA A 264 20.87 13.35 -10.74
N PHE A 265 20.50 13.99 -9.63
CA PHE A 265 20.76 13.50 -8.29
C PHE A 265 20.15 12.11 -8.03
N ALA A 266 18.91 11.91 -8.45
CA ALA A 266 18.19 10.63 -8.33
C ALA A 266 18.63 9.57 -9.37
N ASP A 267 19.47 9.90 -10.34
CA ASP A 267 20.11 8.93 -11.23
C ASP A 267 21.28 8.18 -10.56
N ALA A 268 21.52 8.39 -9.27
CA ALA A 268 22.62 7.77 -8.55
C ALA A 268 22.56 6.23 -8.56
N TYR A 269 21.39 5.61 -8.67
CA TYR A 269 21.26 4.16 -8.81
C TYR A 269 21.98 3.59 -10.05
N LYS A 270 22.26 4.41 -11.06
CA LYS A 270 23.06 4.06 -12.24
C LYS A 270 24.56 4.04 -11.97
N THR A 271 24.99 4.63 -10.85
CA THR A 271 26.38 4.78 -10.47
C THR A 271 26.73 3.99 -9.22
N TYR A 272 25.91 4.11 -8.17
CA TYR A 272 26.03 3.35 -6.93
C TYR A 272 25.56 1.92 -7.16
N GLY A 273 26.09 0.97 -6.35
CA GLY A 273 25.86 -0.45 -6.53
C GLY A 273 26.89 -1.09 -7.46
N VAL A 274 26.61 -2.27 -7.93
CA VAL A 274 27.55 -3.13 -8.70
C VAL A 274 27.11 -3.14 -10.17
N HIS A 275 27.92 -2.51 -11.03
CA HIS A 275 27.59 -2.32 -12.46
C HIS A 275 28.77 -2.68 -13.36
N PRO A 276 28.55 -2.98 -14.65
CA PRO A 276 29.60 -2.96 -15.65
C PRO A 276 30.36 -1.63 -15.59
N ASP A 277 31.71 -1.66 -15.62
CA ASP A 277 32.51 -0.42 -15.57
C ASP A 277 32.52 0.27 -16.95
N PRO A 278 31.87 1.43 -17.10
CA PRO A 278 31.84 2.13 -18.38
C PRO A 278 33.17 2.73 -18.78
N THR A 279 34.13 2.80 -17.84
CA THR A 279 35.48 3.37 -18.03
C THR A 279 36.59 2.33 -18.08
N GLY A 280 36.27 1.06 -17.77
CA GLY A 280 37.17 -0.07 -17.77
C GLY A 280 37.23 -0.82 -19.12
N ALA A 281 37.91 -1.96 -19.12
CA ALA A 281 37.86 -2.88 -20.24
C ALA A 281 36.46 -3.57 -20.31
N PRO A 282 36.00 -4.00 -21.49
CA PRO A 282 34.75 -4.74 -21.60
C PRO A 282 34.70 -5.96 -20.68
N GLY A 283 33.72 -6.00 -19.78
CA GLY A 283 33.52 -7.02 -18.76
C GLY A 283 34.19 -6.74 -17.41
N ASP A 284 34.84 -5.58 -17.25
CA ASP A 284 35.21 -5.08 -15.92
C ASP A 284 33.94 -4.62 -15.19
N VAL A 285 33.95 -4.76 -13.85
CA VAL A 285 32.82 -4.37 -12.98
C VAL A 285 33.30 -3.28 -12.04
N ARG A 286 32.44 -2.27 -11.84
CA ARG A 286 32.61 -1.18 -10.88
C ARG A 286 31.57 -1.31 -9.79
N TYR A 287 32.02 -1.24 -8.55
CA TYR A 287 31.15 -1.15 -7.38
C TYR A 287 31.39 0.20 -6.69
N VAL A 288 30.31 0.94 -6.45
CA VAL A 288 30.33 2.20 -5.71
C VAL A 288 29.41 2.07 -4.51
N GLU A 289 29.93 2.43 -3.32
CA GLU A 289 29.19 2.34 -2.07
C GLU A 289 29.45 3.53 -1.16
N TYR A 290 28.43 3.98 -0.45
CA TYR A 290 28.56 4.99 0.59
C TYR A 290 28.78 4.29 1.95
N ALA A 291 29.98 4.43 2.49
CA ALA A 291 30.35 3.83 3.79
C ALA A 291 31.40 4.72 4.49
N PRO A 292 30.99 5.88 5.02
CA PRO A 292 31.92 6.84 5.61
C PRO A 292 32.62 6.30 6.87
N GLY A 293 31.96 5.37 7.61
CA GLY A 293 32.51 4.74 8.82
C GLY A 293 33.58 3.69 8.54
N ALA A 294 33.61 3.08 7.35
CA ALA A 294 34.61 2.06 7.02
C ALA A 294 36.01 2.64 6.84
N THR A 295 37.03 1.93 7.32
CA THR A 295 38.46 2.24 7.10
C THR A 295 39.02 1.56 5.86
N ARG A 296 38.50 0.38 5.51
CA ARG A 296 38.77 -0.36 4.27
C ARG A 296 37.47 -0.96 3.74
N LEU A 297 37.35 -1.08 2.44
CA LEU A 297 36.21 -1.71 1.79
C LEU A 297 36.67 -2.48 0.55
N ALA A 298 36.15 -3.69 0.38
CA ALA A 298 36.37 -4.54 -0.79
C ALA A 298 35.11 -5.29 -1.17
N LEU A 299 35.06 -5.80 -2.40
CA LEU A 299 34.02 -6.72 -2.84
C LEU A 299 34.54 -8.15 -2.75
N ILE A 300 33.77 -9.04 -2.14
CA ILE A 300 34.07 -10.48 -2.05
C ILE A 300 32.88 -11.29 -2.56
N GLY A 301 33.10 -12.52 -2.93
CA GLY A 301 32.09 -13.42 -3.41
C GLY A 301 32.65 -14.71 -4.00
N GLU A 302 31.79 -15.43 -4.74
CA GLU A 302 32.19 -16.66 -5.45
C GLU A 302 33.36 -16.43 -6.39
N PHE A 303 33.40 -15.28 -7.06
CA PHE A 303 34.45 -14.93 -8.04
C PHE A 303 35.85 -14.92 -7.43
N ASN A 304 36.01 -14.65 -6.14
CA ASN A 304 37.32 -14.70 -5.46
C ASN A 304 37.38 -15.78 -4.37
N GLY A 305 36.41 -16.74 -4.35
CA GLY A 305 36.36 -17.82 -3.36
C GLY A 305 36.11 -17.31 -1.94
N TRP A 306 35.38 -16.23 -1.75
CA TRP A 306 35.04 -15.61 -0.46
C TRP A 306 36.24 -15.20 0.38
N ARG A 307 37.39 -14.91 -0.28
CA ARG A 307 38.62 -14.51 0.43
C ARG A 307 38.45 -13.13 1.08
N ARG A 308 38.83 -13.04 2.35
CA ARG A 308 38.72 -11.83 3.20
C ARG A 308 40.06 -11.09 3.30
N ASP A 309 40.85 -11.08 2.24
CA ASP A 309 42.19 -10.50 2.18
C ASP A 309 42.21 -9.09 1.52
N PHE A 310 41.05 -8.51 1.24
CA PHE A 310 40.93 -7.23 0.58
C PHE A 310 41.59 -7.15 -0.81
N GLU A 311 41.67 -8.27 -1.55
CA GLU A 311 42.29 -8.32 -2.88
C GLU A 311 41.69 -7.25 -3.84
N HIS A 312 40.40 -7.01 -3.73
CA HIS A 312 39.71 -5.98 -4.53
C HIS A 312 39.30 -4.79 -3.63
N GLU A 313 40.30 -4.17 -2.99
CA GLU A 313 40.10 -3.00 -2.14
C GLU A 313 39.76 -1.76 -2.95
N GLY A 314 38.76 -1.00 -2.52
CA GLY A 314 38.36 0.25 -3.12
C GLY A 314 39.17 1.46 -2.65
N SER A 315 38.98 2.56 -3.32
CA SER A 315 39.42 3.90 -2.88
C SER A 315 38.26 4.71 -2.34
N LYS A 316 38.46 5.37 -1.18
CA LYS A 316 37.50 6.23 -0.55
C LYS A 316 37.77 7.68 -0.95
N ASP A 317 36.71 8.41 -1.35
CA ASP A 317 36.79 9.84 -1.60
C ASP A 317 36.54 10.66 -0.31
N GLU A 318 36.60 11.99 -0.44
CA GLU A 318 36.40 12.94 0.66
C GLU A 318 34.95 12.97 1.19
N PHE A 319 33.99 12.41 0.45
CA PHE A 319 32.57 12.34 0.82
C PHE A 319 32.18 11.00 1.46
N GLY A 320 33.16 10.07 1.61
CA GLY A 320 32.90 8.76 2.18
C GLY A 320 32.39 7.70 1.18
N ARG A 321 32.44 8.01 -0.12
CA ARG A 321 32.11 7.06 -1.16
C ARG A 321 33.31 6.20 -1.52
N TRP A 322 33.09 4.90 -1.60
CA TRP A 322 34.10 3.93 -2.01
C TRP A 322 33.91 3.54 -3.48
N THR A 323 35.00 3.39 -4.20
CA THR A 323 35.00 2.86 -5.57
C THR A 323 35.89 1.66 -5.64
N VAL A 324 35.32 0.49 -5.88
CA VAL A 324 35.99 -0.78 -6.12
C VAL A 324 35.97 -1.10 -7.61
N ARG A 325 37.06 -1.63 -8.16
CA ARG A 325 37.13 -2.12 -9.53
C ARG A 325 37.52 -3.59 -9.54
N VAL A 326 36.65 -4.40 -10.13
CA VAL A 326 36.89 -5.84 -10.30
C VAL A 326 37.17 -6.09 -11.78
N PRO A 327 38.40 -6.47 -12.14
CA PRO A 327 38.71 -6.73 -13.53
C PRO A 327 38.02 -8.00 -14.01
N ARG A 328 37.69 -8.08 -15.28
CA ARG A 328 37.10 -9.27 -15.91
C ARG A 328 37.86 -10.57 -15.61
N SER A 329 39.21 -10.46 -15.48
CA SER A 329 40.06 -11.62 -15.17
C SER A 329 39.78 -12.24 -13.78
N ALA A 330 39.11 -11.53 -12.88
CA ALA A 330 38.67 -12.04 -11.60
C ALA A 330 37.48 -13.01 -11.68
N GLY A 331 36.74 -13.01 -12.82
CA GLY A 331 35.65 -13.95 -13.07
C GLY A 331 34.28 -13.56 -12.51
N LEU A 332 34.09 -12.33 -12.03
CA LEU A 332 32.77 -11.84 -11.62
C LEU A 332 31.84 -11.76 -12.85
N SER A 333 30.73 -12.48 -12.82
CA SER A 333 29.76 -12.58 -13.92
C SER A 333 28.34 -12.58 -13.39
N HIS A 334 27.37 -12.38 -14.26
CA HIS A 334 25.94 -12.46 -13.93
C HIS A 334 25.60 -13.70 -13.09
N GLY A 335 24.81 -13.51 -12.03
CA GLY A 335 24.37 -14.55 -11.12
C GLY A 335 25.32 -14.86 -9.95
N ALA A 336 26.55 -14.31 -9.96
CA ALA A 336 27.51 -14.56 -8.88
C ALA A 336 27.06 -13.96 -7.54
N HIS A 337 27.17 -14.71 -6.47
CA HIS A 337 26.91 -14.24 -5.11
C HIS A 337 28.06 -13.36 -4.60
N ILE A 338 27.72 -12.23 -3.99
CA ILE A 338 28.68 -11.21 -3.54
C ILE A 338 28.29 -10.61 -2.19
N ARG A 339 29.31 -10.10 -1.47
CA ARG A 339 29.14 -9.26 -0.28
C ARG A 339 30.19 -8.16 -0.23
N THR A 340 29.91 -7.09 0.49
CA THR A 340 30.87 -6.03 0.80
C THR A 340 31.63 -6.38 2.06
N LEU A 341 32.95 -6.51 1.96
CA LEU A 341 33.84 -6.69 3.10
C LEU A 341 34.30 -5.32 3.58
N MET A 342 34.15 -5.04 4.87
CA MET A 342 34.60 -3.77 5.46
C MET A 342 35.39 -3.98 6.72
N GLU A 343 36.45 -3.18 6.90
CA GLU A 343 37.13 -3.02 8.17
C GLU A 343 36.63 -1.74 8.83
N LEU A 344 36.26 -1.85 10.10
CA LEU A 344 35.73 -0.73 10.88
C LEU A 344 36.86 -0.06 11.70
N PRO A 345 36.64 1.15 12.26
CA PRO A 345 37.64 1.89 13.01
C PRO A 345 38.18 1.17 14.26
N ASP A 346 37.42 0.24 14.82
CA ASP A 346 37.85 -0.60 15.94
C ASP A 346 38.68 -1.84 15.51
N GLY A 347 38.95 -2.01 14.21
CA GLY A 347 39.67 -3.11 13.62
C GLY A 347 38.82 -4.38 13.40
N SER A 348 37.54 -4.36 13.71
CA SER A 348 36.63 -5.46 13.36
C SER A 348 36.39 -5.51 11.86
N VAL A 349 36.19 -6.72 11.32
CA VAL A 349 35.93 -6.94 9.90
C VAL A 349 34.57 -7.57 9.74
N VAL A 350 33.68 -6.86 9.05
CA VAL A 350 32.31 -7.24 8.80
C VAL A 350 32.02 -7.39 7.30
N ASP A 351 31.05 -8.19 6.96
CA ASP A 351 30.50 -8.29 5.62
C ASP A 351 29.02 -7.92 5.61
N ARG A 352 28.61 -7.23 4.55
CA ARG A 352 27.24 -6.72 4.32
C ARG A 352 26.80 -7.01 2.89
N ILE A 353 25.50 -7.04 2.66
CA ILE A 353 24.96 -6.96 1.31
C ILE A 353 25.17 -5.51 0.81
N PRO A 354 25.67 -5.28 -0.43
CA PRO A 354 25.75 -3.92 -0.97
C PRO A 354 24.41 -3.16 -0.84
N ALA A 355 24.43 -1.92 -0.33
CA ALA A 355 23.20 -1.19 -0.03
C ALA A 355 22.32 -0.92 -1.26
N TRP A 356 22.94 -0.83 -2.44
CA TRP A 356 22.28 -0.57 -3.73
C TRP A 356 22.12 -1.83 -4.59
N ILE A 357 22.13 -3.02 -3.97
CA ILE A 357 21.97 -4.28 -4.68
C ILE A 357 20.56 -4.39 -5.28
N ASN A 358 20.46 -4.91 -6.50
CA ASN A 358 19.21 -5.08 -7.21
C ASN A 358 18.64 -6.51 -7.22
N LYS A 359 19.39 -7.46 -6.63
CA LYS A 359 18.91 -8.82 -6.37
C LYS A 359 19.65 -9.42 -5.18
N ILE A 360 18.90 -10.19 -4.38
CA ILE A 360 19.48 -11.05 -3.34
C ILE A 360 19.04 -12.50 -3.53
N ALA A 361 19.73 -13.41 -2.87
CA ALA A 361 19.35 -14.81 -2.77
C ALA A 361 19.73 -15.36 -1.40
N PRO A 362 19.03 -16.39 -0.89
CA PRO A 362 19.43 -17.10 0.33
C PRO A 362 20.86 -17.62 0.19
N CYS A 363 21.62 -17.65 1.29
CA CYS A 363 22.91 -18.30 1.32
C CYS A 363 22.72 -19.82 1.21
N GLU A 364 23.49 -20.48 0.34
CA GLU A 364 23.37 -21.92 0.09
C GLU A 364 24.11 -22.79 1.15
N ASP A 365 24.85 -22.16 2.06
CA ASP A 365 25.56 -22.88 3.13
C ASP A 365 24.59 -23.57 4.09
N GLU A 366 24.84 -24.84 4.44
CA GLU A 366 23.97 -25.61 5.32
C GLU A 366 23.81 -24.93 6.69
N GLY A 367 22.56 -24.55 7.01
CA GLY A 367 22.23 -23.88 8.27
C GLY A 367 22.41 -22.35 8.25
N ALA A 368 22.75 -21.75 7.13
CA ALA A 368 22.76 -20.28 6.99
C ALA A 368 21.35 -19.71 7.09
N THR A 369 21.20 -18.59 7.82
CA THR A 369 19.94 -17.85 7.98
C THR A 369 20.02 -16.44 7.42
N TYR A 370 21.00 -16.18 6.56
CA TYR A 370 21.24 -14.88 5.94
C TYR A 370 21.27 -15.00 4.41
N HIS A 371 21.22 -13.85 3.75
CA HIS A 371 21.21 -13.75 2.30
C HIS A 371 22.54 -13.20 1.76
N ASN A 372 22.78 -13.44 0.47
CA ASN A 372 23.85 -12.82 -0.30
C ASN A 372 23.27 -11.85 -1.32
N GLY A 373 23.98 -10.78 -1.64
CA GLY A 373 23.75 -10.01 -2.85
C GLY A 373 24.08 -10.84 -4.08
N VAL A 374 23.39 -10.63 -5.17
CA VAL A 374 23.65 -11.27 -6.46
C VAL A 374 24.02 -10.21 -7.49
N TYR A 375 25.16 -10.37 -8.14
CA TYR A 375 25.49 -9.51 -9.28
C TYR A 375 24.51 -9.80 -10.44
N TRP A 376 23.52 -8.94 -10.60
CA TRP A 376 22.45 -9.11 -11.57
C TRP A 376 22.69 -8.22 -12.79
N ASN A 377 23.14 -8.81 -13.89
CA ASN A 377 23.33 -8.15 -15.19
C ASN A 377 22.74 -9.03 -16.29
N PRO A 378 21.41 -8.98 -16.50
CA PRO A 378 20.73 -9.87 -17.43
C PRO A 378 21.18 -9.68 -18.88
N SER A 379 21.80 -8.55 -19.23
CA SER A 379 22.33 -8.32 -20.58
C SER A 379 23.53 -9.23 -20.94
N GLU A 380 24.20 -9.84 -19.96
CA GLU A 380 25.24 -10.84 -20.19
C GLU A 380 24.71 -12.19 -20.66
N VAL A 381 23.41 -12.45 -20.43
CA VAL A 381 22.76 -13.72 -20.79
C VAL A 381 21.75 -13.49 -21.92
N PRO A 382 21.99 -14.03 -23.10
CA PRO A 382 21.09 -13.83 -24.24
C PRO A 382 19.66 -14.28 -23.92
N GLY A 383 18.70 -13.38 -24.06
CA GLY A 383 17.26 -13.63 -23.87
C GLY A 383 16.80 -13.64 -22.43
N LEU A 384 17.65 -13.26 -21.45
CA LEU A 384 17.25 -13.15 -20.05
C LEU A 384 16.61 -11.78 -19.75
N ALA A 385 17.21 -10.69 -20.26
CA ALA A 385 16.68 -9.36 -20.07
C ALA A 385 15.25 -9.25 -20.62
N HIS A 386 14.35 -8.71 -19.81
CA HIS A 386 12.96 -8.53 -20.22
C HIS A 386 12.84 -7.53 -21.37
N GLU A 387 12.12 -7.93 -22.39
CA GLU A 387 11.77 -7.08 -23.52
C GLU A 387 10.35 -6.54 -23.35
N TRP A 388 10.24 -5.24 -23.12
CA TRP A 388 8.95 -4.56 -22.95
C TRP A 388 8.12 -4.62 -24.24
N ARG A 389 6.89 -5.09 -24.15
CA ARG A 389 5.97 -5.30 -25.29
C ARG A 389 4.84 -4.28 -25.33
N HIS A 390 4.47 -3.75 -24.16
CA HIS A 390 3.33 -2.86 -24.03
C HIS A 390 3.77 -1.46 -23.56
N PRO A 391 3.18 -0.39 -24.10
CA PRO A 391 3.41 0.95 -23.57
C PRO A 391 2.72 1.11 -22.20
N LYS A 392 3.19 2.07 -21.40
CA LYS A 392 2.43 2.51 -20.22
C LYS A 392 1.07 3.05 -20.66
N PRO A 393 -0.01 2.78 -19.90
CA PRO A 393 -1.31 3.42 -20.13
C PRO A 393 -1.19 4.94 -20.10
N THR A 394 -1.71 5.64 -21.10
CA THR A 394 -1.53 7.10 -21.29
C THR A 394 -2.73 7.93 -20.86
N ASP A 395 -3.90 7.31 -20.67
CA ASP A 395 -5.13 8.03 -20.39
C ASP A 395 -5.12 8.69 -19.01
N PRO A 396 -5.62 9.94 -18.90
CA PRO A 396 -5.66 10.62 -17.62
C PRO A 396 -6.68 9.96 -16.69
N LEU A 397 -6.24 9.17 -15.70
CA LEU A 397 -7.11 8.72 -14.61
C LEU A 397 -7.66 9.88 -13.76
N ASP A 398 -7.08 11.07 -13.92
CA ASP A 398 -7.66 12.29 -13.37
C ASP A 398 -9.10 12.54 -13.83
N ALA A 399 -9.50 12.01 -14.98
CA ALA A 399 -10.86 12.11 -15.48
C ALA A 399 -11.78 11.01 -14.90
N GLU A 400 -11.26 9.81 -14.57
CA GLU A 400 -12.09 8.66 -14.22
C GLU A 400 -12.07 8.27 -12.74
N GLY A 401 -11.01 8.59 -12.01
CA GLY A 401 -10.77 8.07 -10.66
C GLY A 401 -9.99 6.76 -10.71
N TYR A 402 -9.31 6.45 -9.61
CA TYR A 402 -8.56 5.21 -9.45
C TYR A 402 -9.45 4.13 -8.83
N ARG A 403 -9.56 2.99 -9.51
CA ARG A 403 -10.10 1.74 -8.98
C ARG A 403 -8.90 0.80 -8.77
N ILE A 404 -8.37 0.79 -7.55
CA ILE A 404 -7.12 0.12 -7.19
C ILE A 404 -7.42 -1.27 -6.63
N TYR A 405 -6.77 -2.29 -7.19
CA TYR A 405 -6.74 -3.64 -6.65
C TYR A 405 -5.40 -3.85 -5.94
N GLU A 406 -5.42 -3.89 -4.60
CA GLU A 406 -4.22 -4.08 -3.77
C GLU A 406 -3.84 -5.54 -3.72
N ILE A 407 -2.57 -5.85 -3.95
CA ILE A 407 -2.07 -7.22 -4.06
C ILE A 407 -0.79 -7.45 -3.25
N HIS A 408 -0.69 -8.64 -2.67
CA HIS A 408 0.54 -9.21 -2.16
C HIS A 408 0.84 -10.49 -2.97
N VAL A 409 1.83 -10.44 -3.86
CA VAL A 409 2.09 -11.54 -4.81
C VAL A 409 2.36 -12.86 -4.08
N GLY A 410 3.09 -12.85 -2.97
CA GLY A 410 3.37 -14.04 -2.18
C GLY A 410 2.13 -14.78 -1.66
N MET A 411 1.00 -14.07 -1.52
CA MET A 411 -0.29 -14.64 -1.07
C MET A 411 -1.18 -15.12 -2.22
N SER A 412 -0.77 -14.96 -3.45
CA SER A 412 -1.65 -15.24 -4.60
C SER A 412 -1.87 -16.72 -4.88
N SER A 413 -1.05 -17.59 -4.34
CA SER A 413 -1.27 -19.03 -4.46
C SER A 413 -2.42 -19.49 -3.57
N GLU A 414 -3.23 -20.45 -4.02
CA GLU A 414 -4.17 -21.19 -3.18
C GLU A 414 -3.46 -22.30 -2.40
N GLU A 415 -2.32 -22.76 -2.89
CA GLU A 415 -1.48 -23.72 -2.22
C GLU A 415 -0.75 -23.10 -1.03
N HIS A 416 -0.27 -23.93 -0.09
CA HIS A 416 0.47 -23.49 1.10
C HIS A 416 1.92 -23.15 0.74
N ARG A 417 2.13 -22.18 -0.14
CA ARG A 417 3.44 -21.70 -0.62
C ARG A 417 3.39 -20.26 -1.09
N HIS A 418 4.54 -19.69 -1.34
CA HIS A 418 4.64 -18.41 -2.02
C HIS A 418 4.06 -18.47 -3.45
N GLY A 419 3.29 -17.46 -3.82
CA GLY A 419 2.97 -17.14 -5.20
C GLY A 419 4.12 -16.41 -5.90
N THR A 420 4.21 -16.55 -7.21
CA THR A 420 5.25 -15.90 -8.02
C THR A 420 4.70 -14.76 -8.87
N TYR A 421 5.60 -13.84 -9.28
CA TYR A 421 5.24 -12.74 -10.19
C TYR A 421 4.58 -13.25 -11.48
N ARG A 422 5.11 -14.35 -12.04
CA ARG A 422 4.56 -14.94 -13.28
C ARG A 422 3.21 -15.61 -13.06
N GLU A 423 3.05 -16.37 -11.99
CA GLU A 423 1.76 -17.00 -11.66
C GLU A 423 0.68 -15.92 -11.49
N PHE A 424 0.97 -14.88 -10.69
CA PHE A 424 0.01 -13.80 -10.54
C PHE A 424 -0.33 -13.12 -11.87
N ALA A 425 0.69 -12.84 -12.68
CA ALA A 425 0.48 -12.24 -13.98
C ALA A 425 -0.39 -13.11 -14.88
N ASP A 426 -0.16 -14.42 -14.91
CA ASP A 426 -0.80 -15.32 -15.87
C ASP A 426 -2.19 -15.79 -15.42
N GLU A 427 -2.44 -15.85 -14.11
CA GLU A 427 -3.66 -16.44 -13.57
C GLU A 427 -4.66 -15.40 -13.05
N HIS A 428 -4.21 -14.20 -12.65
CA HIS A 428 -5.06 -13.26 -11.92
C HIS A 428 -5.23 -11.88 -12.58
N LEU A 429 -4.24 -11.35 -13.32
CA LEU A 429 -4.32 -9.97 -13.84
C LEU A 429 -5.49 -9.75 -14.79
N GLU A 430 -5.77 -10.72 -15.67
CA GLU A 430 -6.88 -10.60 -16.62
C GLU A 430 -8.23 -10.51 -15.88
N ARG A 431 -8.39 -11.31 -14.80
CA ARG A 431 -9.58 -11.23 -13.96
C ARG A 431 -9.72 -9.85 -13.31
N VAL A 432 -8.63 -9.29 -12.77
CA VAL A 432 -8.64 -7.95 -12.15
C VAL A 432 -9.09 -6.89 -13.15
N ALA A 433 -8.56 -6.93 -14.38
CA ALA A 433 -8.98 -6.02 -15.44
C ALA A 433 -10.46 -6.21 -15.82
N ASN A 434 -10.91 -7.47 -15.93
CA ASN A 434 -12.30 -7.81 -16.27
C ASN A 434 -13.31 -7.40 -15.19
N LEU A 435 -12.90 -7.35 -13.92
CA LEU A 435 -13.72 -6.78 -12.84
C LEU A 435 -13.86 -5.26 -12.94
N GLY A 436 -13.12 -4.59 -13.85
CA GLY A 436 -13.22 -3.14 -14.05
C GLY A 436 -12.25 -2.31 -13.21
N TYR A 437 -11.27 -2.93 -12.53
CA TYR A 437 -10.16 -2.20 -11.92
C TYR A 437 -9.26 -1.62 -13.00
N ASN A 438 -8.64 -0.45 -12.72
CA ASN A 438 -7.75 0.24 -13.65
C ASN A 438 -6.33 0.43 -13.11
N ALA A 439 -6.08 -0.05 -11.89
CA ALA A 439 -4.76 -0.06 -11.28
C ALA A 439 -4.58 -1.25 -10.35
N VAL A 440 -3.33 -1.74 -10.25
CA VAL A 440 -2.88 -2.68 -9.21
C VAL A 440 -1.87 -1.99 -8.32
N GLN A 441 -2.02 -2.11 -7.00
CA GLN A 441 -1.06 -1.64 -6.00
C GLN A 441 -0.32 -2.86 -5.46
N ILE A 442 0.99 -2.93 -5.69
CA ILE A 442 1.82 -4.09 -5.36
C ILE A 442 2.54 -3.84 -4.05
N MET A 443 2.20 -4.60 -3.02
CA MET A 443 2.86 -4.63 -1.71
C MET A 443 4.13 -5.49 -1.76
N ALA A 444 5.01 -5.33 -0.79
CA ALA A 444 6.18 -6.18 -0.57
C ALA A 444 7.10 -6.32 -1.79
N VAL A 445 7.21 -5.26 -2.60
CA VAL A 445 8.05 -5.26 -3.81
C VAL A 445 9.52 -5.28 -3.43
N ALA A 446 9.95 -4.42 -2.50
CA ALA A 446 11.32 -4.37 -2.01
C ALA A 446 11.62 -5.57 -1.11
N ASP A 447 12.84 -6.10 -1.22
CA ASP A 447 13.21 -7.32 -0.50
C ASP A 447 13.33 -7.11 1.02
N HIS A 448 12.91 -8.13 1.77
CA HIS A 448 12.83 -8.12 3.22
C HIS A 448 13.17 -9.51 3.77
N ALA A 449 14.12 -9.60 4.70
CA ALA A 449 14.57 -10.87 5.26
C ALA A 449 13.48 -11.54 6.11
N TYR A 450 12.69 -10.76 6.87
CA TYR A 450 11.62 -11.26 7.73
C TYR A 450 10.27 -11.26 6.99
N TYR A 451 9.86 -12.44 6.51
CA TYR A 451 8.65 -12.59 5.71
C TYR A 451 7.38 -12.18 6.45
N ALA A 452 7.29 -12.47 7.74
CA ALA A 452 6.14 -12.11 8.55
C ALA A 452 6.01 -10.59 8.84
N SER A 453 6.90 -9.77 8.29
CA SER A 453 6.74 -8.32 8.23
C SER A 453 5.79 -7.84 7.13
N PHE A 454 5.24 -8.75 6.31
CA PHE A 454 4.38 -8.44 5.17
C PHE A 454 5.07 -7.59 4.07
N GLY A 455 6.41 -7.45 4.15
CA GLY A 455 7.19 -6.57 3.28
C GLY A 455 7.52 -5.21 3.89
N TYR A 456 7.05 -4.91 5.11
CA TYR A 456 7.24 -3.59 5.74
C TYR A 456 8.51 -3.47 6.59
N GLN A 457 9.31 -4.52 6.74
CA GLN A 457 10.68 -4.44 7.29
C GLN A 457 11.71 -4.63 6.18
N VAL A 458 11.79 -3.65 5.30
CA VAL A 458 12.68 -3.69 4.13
C VAL A 458 14.14 -3.78 4.55
N THR A 459 14.86 -4.72 3.95
CA THR A 459 16.33 -4.87 4.08
C THR A 459 17.07 -4.34 2.86
N ASN A 460 16.53 -4.58 1.63
CA ASN A 460 17.21 -4.25 0.37
C ASN A 460 16.28 -3.48 -0.56
N PHE A 461 16.41 -2.16 -0.55
CA PHE A 461 15.49 -1.21 -1.17
C PHE A 461 15.46 -1.27 -2.71
N PHE A 462 16.55 -1.69 -3.35
CA PHE A 462 16.66 -1.78 -4.81
C PHE A 462 16.49 -3.20 -5.34
N ALA A 463 16.29 -4.19 -4.46
CA ALA A 463 16.07 -5.57 -4.86
C ALA A 463 14.57 -5.89 -4.88
N ALA A 464 14.09 -6.46 -6.00
CA ALA A 464 12.76 -7.08 -6.02
C ALA A 464 12.75 -8.34 -5.14
N SER A 465 11.64 -8.57 -4.42
CA SER A 465 11.51 -9.70 -3.50
C SER A 465 11.84 -11.03 -4.19
N HIS A 466 12.95 -11.64 -3.76
CA HIS A 466 13.47 -12.88 -4.33
C HIS A 466 12.50 -14.05 -4.17
N ARG A 467 11.60 -13.98 -3.18
CA ARG A 467 10.62 -15.04 -2.90
C ARG A 467 9.62 -15.22 -4.02
N SER A 468 9.29 -14.13 -4.71
CA SER A 468 8.29 -14.15 -5.79
C SER A 468 8.90 -14.29 -7.18
N GLY A 469 10.24 -14.26 -7.31
CA GLY A 469 10.92 -14.46 -8.58
C GLY A 469 12.11 -13.52 -8.81
N ASP A 470 12.51 -13.43 -10.05
CA ASP A 470 13.61 -12.57 -10.48
C ASP A 470 13.12 -11.15 -10.81
N PRO A 471 14.01 -10.15 -10.86
CA PRO A 471 13.66 -8.81 -11.33
C PRO A 471 12.96 -8.80 -12.69
N GLU A 472 13.37 -9.69 -13.59
CA GLU A 472 12.78 -9.81 -14.93
C GLU A 472 11.35 -10.40 -14.89
N ASP A 473 11.01 -11.19 -13.86
CA ASP A 473 9.65 -11.70 -13.65
C ASP A 473 8.69 -10.60 -13.16
N LEU A 474 9.19 -9.70 -12.30
CA LEU A 474 8.41 -8.51 -11.91
C LEU A 474 8.17 -7.58 -13.11
N LYS A 475 9.19 -7.38 -13.97
CA LYS A 475 9.03 -6.61 -15.21
C LYS A 475 7.99 -7.26 -16.14
N TYR A 476 7.96 -8.60 -16.22
CA TYR A 476 6.95 -9.35 -16.97
C TYR A 476 5.53 -9.08 -16.44
N LEU A 477 5.34 -9.10 -15.10
CA LEU A 477 4.05 -8.80 -14.48
C LEU A 477 3.57 -7.40 -14.85
N ILE A 478 4.45 -6.40 -14.72
CA ILE A 478 4.11 -5.00 -15.00
C ILE A 478 3.82 -4.80 -16.50
N ASP A 479 4.62 -5.40 -17.39
CA ASP A 479 4.40 -5.33 -18.84
C ASP A 479 3.04 -5.93 -19.22
N LYS A 480 2.67 -7.07 -18.62
CA LYS A 480 1.38 -7.70 -18.85
C LYS A 480 0.22 -6.87 -18.31
N ALA A 481 0.39 -6.27 -17.13
CA ALA A 481 -0.60 -5.34 -16.56
C ALA A 481 -0.84 -4.14 -17.49
N HIS A 482 0.23 -3.55 -18.03
CA HIS A 482 0.13 -2.47 -19.02
C HIS A 482 -0.59 -2.93 -20.31
N GLY A 483 -0.36 -4.17 -20.74
CA GLY A 483 -1.07 -4.78 -21.89
C GLY A 483 -2.57 -4.92 -21.67
N LEU A 484 -3.02 -5.00 -20.42
CA LEU A 484 -4.42 -5.06 -20.02
C LEU A 484 -4.99 -3.67 -19.68
N GLY A 485 -4.22 -2.59 -19.85
CA GLY A 485 -4.63 -1.23 -19.50
C GLY A 485 -4.54 -0.92 -18.00
N LEU A 486 -4.01 -1.84 -17.18
CA LEU A 486 -3.83 -1.64 -15.75
C LEU A 486 -2.57 -0.82 -15.48
N ARG A 487 -2.65 0.15 -14.57
CA ARG A 487 -1.49 0.84 -14.01
C ARG A 487 -0.93 0.07 -12.83
N CYS A 488 0.38 0.19 -12.63
CA CYS A 488 1.07 -0.44 -11.52
C CYS A 488 1.56 0.61 -10.52
N LEU A 489 1.09 0.55 -9.27
CA LEU A 489 1.56 1.36 -8.16
C LEU A 489 2.48 0.52 -7.29
N CYS A 490 3.63 1.06 -6.92
CA CYS A 490 4.56 0.43 -5.98
C CYS A 490 4.28 0.92 -4.57
N ASP A 491 4.14 0.00 -3.63
CA ASP A 491 4.14 0.32 -2.21
C ASP A 491 5.58 0.47 -1.72
N VAL A 492 5.96 1.68 -1.27
CA VAL A 492 7.32 2.02 -0.85
C VAL A 492 7.37 2.38 0.63
N VAL A 493 8.30 1.74 1.34
CA VAL A 493 8.54 1.95 2.77
C VAL A 493 9.72 2.90 2.94
N HIS A 494 9.48 4.20 2.85
CA HIS A 494 10.51 5.23 3.03
C HIS A 494 10.46 5.90 4.41
N ALA A 495 9.55 5.47 5.28
CA ALA A 495 9.47 5.91 6.66
C ALA A 495 10.59 5.30 7.52
N HIS A 496 10.87 4.02 7.28
CA HIS A 496 11.79 3.25 8.13
C HIS A 496 12.44 2.09 7.36
N ALA A 497 13.35 1.37 8.01
CA ALA A 497 13.99 0.15 7.51
C ALA A 497 14.06 -0.91 8.61
N SER A 498 14.30 -2.16 8.22
CA SER A 498 14.56 -3.27 9.15
C SER A 498 15.73 -2.97 10.08
N ASP A 499 15.70 -3.46 11.29
CA ASP A 499 16.82 -3.43 12.25
C ASP A 499 17.89 -4.48 11.96
N ASN A 500 17.72 -5.30 10.92
CA ASN A 500 18.67 -6.33 10.51
C ASN A 500 20.00 -5.71 10.06
N ALA A 501 21.07 -6.01 10.80
CA ALA A 501 22.41 -5.53 10.49
C ALA A 501 23.18 -6.45 9.52
N ILE A 502 22.72 -7.68 9.28
CA ILE A 502 23.42 -8.66 8.44
C ILE A 502 23.01 -8.53 6.98
N ASP A 503 21.69 -8.46 6.74
CA ASP A 503 21.10 -8.39 5.40
C ASP A 503 20.64 -6.98 5.01
N GLY A 504 20.46 -6.06 5.99
CA GLY A 504 19.93 -4.73 5.81
C GLY A 504 20.92 -3.59 6.07
N LEU A 505 20.36 -2.40 6.21
CA LEU A 505 21.10 -1.14 6.31
C LEU A 505 21.50 -0.78 7.75
N ASN A 506 20.97 -1.47 8.77
CA ASN A 506 21.25 -1.12 10.15
C ASN A 506 22.74 -1.36 10.48
N ALA A 507 23.42 -0.32 11.00
CA ALA A 507 24.85 -0.35 11.29
C ALA A 507 25.69 -0.85 10.11
N PHE A 508 25.33 -0.48 8.88
CA PHE A 508 25.94 -0.96 7.64
C PHE A 508 27.47 -0.79 7.64
N ASP A 509 27.95 0.41 7.95
CA ASP A 509 29.38 0.77 8.01
C ASP A 509 29.93 0.80 9.45
N GLY A 510 29.27 0.13 10.38
CA GLY A 510 29.60 0.10 11.79
C GLY A 510 29.10 1.29 12.60
N THR A 511 28.52 2.30 11.97
CA THR A 511 27.96 3.47 12.65
C THR A 511 26.45 3.34 12.82
N ALA A 512 25.90 3.90 13.88
CA ALA A 512 24.45 3.94 14.09
C ALA A 512 23.77 4.93 13.16
N GLY A 513 24.53 5.91 12.66
CA GLY A 513 24.05 7.07 11.94
C GLY A 513 24.21 7.01 10.42
N HIS A 514 24.51 5.88 9.82
CA HIS A 514 24.76 5.77 8.37
C HIS A 514 23.70 6.48 7.53
N TYR A 515 22.50 5.92 7.39
CA TYR A 515 21.33 6.58 6.78
C TYR A 515 20.31 7.06 7.82
N PHE A 516 20.47 6.71 9.08
CA PHE A 516 19.49 6.87 10.14
C PHE A 516 19.85 7.95 11.14
N HIS A 517 18.89 8.40 11.95
CA HIS A 517 19.19 9.23 13.09
C HIS A 517 20.09 8.49 14.09
N GLU A 518 21.09 9.19 14.61
CA GLU A 518 22.00 8.66 15.65
C GLU A 518 21.35 8.65 17.04
N ASP A 519 20.52 9.68 17.32
CA ASP A 519 19.77 9.74 18.57
C ASP A 519 18.77 8.56 18.64
N PRO A 520 18.90 7.67 19.63
CA PRO A 520 17.98 6.52 19.76
C PRO A 520 16.50 6.89 19.89
N LYS A 521 16.20 8.13 20.33
CA LYS A 521 14.81 8.59 20.42
C LYS A 521 14.20 8.89 19.08
N LEU A 522 15.00 9.40 18.14
CA LEU A 522 14.57 9.73 16.79
C LEU A 522 14.82 8.60 15.80
N GLY A 523 15.86 7.78 16.06
CA GLY A 523 16.34 6.75 15.14
C GLY A 523 15.64 5.40 15.25
N TRP A 524 14.66 5.24 16.14
CA TRP A 524 13.89 4.01 16.32
C TRP A 524 12.40 4.27 16.39
N HIS A 525 11.64 3.48 15.65
CA HIS A 525 10.20 3.39 15.84
C HIS A 525 9.93 2.36 16.95
N GLN A 526 9.46 2.84 18.11
CA GLN A 526 9.38 2.03 19.32
C GLN A 526 8.40 0.86 19.22
N LEU A 527 7.30 1.00 18.45
CA LEU A 527 6.31 -0.05 18.29
C LEU A 527 6.70 -1.08 17.22
N TRP A 528 7.35 -0.63 16.13
CA TRP A 528 7.70 -1.51 15.02
C TRP A 528 9.09 -2.14 15.17
N GLY A 529 9.94 -1.60 16.07
CA GLY A 529 11.31 -2.09 16.24
C GLY A 529 12.21 -1.80 15.06
N THR A 530 11.89 -0.78 14.25
CA THR A 530 12.57 -0.45 12.99
C THR A 530 13.40 0.81 13.11
N ARG A 531 14.32 1.02 12.14
CA ARG A 531 15.21 2.19 12.09
C ARG A 531 14.56 3.32 11.29
N MET A 532 14.59 4.55 11.82
CA MET A 532 14.04 5.74 11.20
C MET A 532 15.11 6.49 10.40
N PHE A 533 14.82 6.81 9.14
CA PHE A 533 15.72 7.57 8.28
C PHE A 533 15.93 9.00 8.78
N ASP A 534 17.15 9.51 8.62
CA ASP A 534 17.50 10.92 8.84
C ASP A 534 17.44 11.67 7.50
N TYR A 535 16.30 12.29 7.23
CA TYR A 535 16.06 13.04 5.99
C TYR A 535 16.86 14.34 5.89
N GLY A 536 17.53 14.74 6.98
CA GLY A 536 18.48 15.84 7.00
C GLY A 536 19.80 15.53 6.29
N LYS A 537 20.14 14.24 6.10
CA LYS A 537 21.38 13.78 5.46
C LYS A 537 21.28 13.79 3.94
N TYR A 538 22.30 14.34 3.29
CA TYR A 538 22.37 14.46 1.83
C TYR A 538 22.34 13.08 1.14
N GLU A 539 23.09 12.09 1.65
CA GLU A 539 23.14 10.75 1.08
C GLU A 539 21.88 9.92 1.39
N THR A 540 21.16 10.20 2.49
CA THR A 540 19.82 9.62 2.71
C THR A 540 18.82 10.11 1.66
N LEU A 541 18.84 11.41 1.36
CA LEU A 541 18.01 11.98 0.28
C LEU A 541 18.38 11.35 -1.06
N ARG A 542 19.69 11.21 -1.35
CA ARG A 542 20.18 10.54 -2.59
C ARG A 542 19.65 9.13 -2.69
N PHE A 543 19.76 8.33 -1.63
CA PHE A 543 19.33 6.94 -1.58
C PHE A 543 17.83 6.80 -1.86
N LEU A 544 17.00 7.54 -1.10
CA LEU A 544 15.55 7.42 -1.18
C LEU A 544 14.97 8.00 -2.49
N LEU A 545 15.48 9.15 -2.96
CA LEU A 545 15.04 9.72 -4.24
C LEU A 545 15.47 8.86 -5.43
N SER A 546 16.67 8.26 -5.36
CA SER A 546 17.13 7.31 -6.39
C SER A 546 16.31 6.04 -6.38
N ASN A 547 15.84 5.60 -5.24
CA ASN A 547 14.97 4.43 -5.14
C ASN A 547 13.63 4.64 -5.87
N LEU A 548 12.96 5.77 -5.66
CA LEU A 548 11.74 6.11 -6.42
C LEU A 548 11.99 6.14 -7.93
N LYS A 549 13.09 6.78 -8.33
CA LYS A 549 13.43 6.86 -9.75
C LYS A 549 13.78 5.50 -10.34
N TYR A 550 14.48 4.65 -9.60
CA TYR A 550 14.80 3.28 -10.00
C TYR A 550 13.54 2.45 -10.28
N TRP A 551 12.58 2.43 -9.37
CA TRP A 551 11.32 1.72 -9.57
C TRP A 551 10.50 2.28 -10.74
N SER A 552 10.51 3.61 -10.91
CA SER A 552 9.82 4.26 -12.04
C SER A 552 10.49 4.02 -13.40
N ASP A 553 11.83 4.05 -13.47
CA ASP A 553 12.57 3.95 -14.74
C ASP A 553 12.79 2.48 -15.14
N GLU A 554 13.31 1.64 -14.23
CA GLU A 554 13.72 0.27 -14.55
C GLU A 554 12.53 -0.70 -14.58
N PHE A 555 11.53 -0.48 -13.73
CA PHE A 555 10.34 -1.34 -13.66
C PHE A 555 9.08 -0.69 -14.24
N ARG A 556 9.14 0.56 -14.64
CA ARG A 556 8.03 1.29 -15.22
C ARG A 556 6.79 1.41 -14.33
N PHE A 557 6.93 1.47 -13.02
CA PHE A 557 5.81 1.80 -12.14
C PHE A 557 5.19 3.15 -12.49
N ASP A 558 3.86 3.24 -12.40
CA ASP A 558 3.05 4.41 -12.78
C ASP A 558 2.73 5.29 -11.58
N GLY A 559 2.94 4.79 -10.38
CA GLY A 559 2.68 5.51 -9.14
C GLY A 559 3.29 4.84 -7.92
N PHE A 560 3.14 5.53 -6.78
CA PHE A 560 3.66 5.08 -5.49
C PHE A 560 2.64 5.32 -4.37
N ARG A 561 2.44 4.32 -3.53
CA ARG A 561 1.86 4.50 -2.20
C ARG A 561 3.02 4.61 -1.22
N PHE A 562 3.07 5.68 -0.44
CA PHE A 562 4.08 5.88 0.59
C PHE A 562 3.54 5.37 1.92
N ASP A 563 4.18 4.33 2.44
CA ASP A 563 3.89 3.72 3.72
C ASP A 563 4.29 4.61 4.89
N GLY A 564 3.47 4.65 5.93
CA GLY A 564 3.82 5.24 7.21
C GLY A 564 4.14 6.74 7.18
N VAL A 565 3.52 7.53 6.28
CA VAL A 565 3.81 8.97 6.14
C VAL A 565 3.62 9.71 7.46
N THR A 566 2.65 9.34 8.31
CA THR A 566 2.50 9.91 9.64
C THR A 566 3.76 9.75 10.49
N ALA A 567 4.43 8.58 10.43
CA ALA A 567 5.67 8.36 11.17
C ALA A 567 6.85 9.19 10.63
N MET A 568 6.77 9.64 9.37
CA MET A 568 7.74 10.58 8.79
C MET A 568 7.50 12.01 9.27
N LEU A 569 6.24 12.46 9.20
CA LEU A 569 5.85 13.86 9.42
C LEU A 569 6.11 14.37 10.85
N TYR A 570 6.14 13.46 11.84
CA TYR A 570 6.21 13.84 13.25
C TYR A 570 7.31 13.12 14.00
N THR A 571 8.03 13.83 14.88
CA THR A 571 9.11 13.27 15.71
C THR A 571 8.60 12.28 16.77
N HIS A 572 7.32 12.37 17.18
CA HIS A 572 6.66 11.37 18.04
C HIS A 572 6.21 10.12 17.25
N ARG A 573 6.39 10.09 15.93
CA ARG A 573 6.11 8.96 15.03
C ARG A 573 4.66 8.43 15.07
N GLY A 574 3.70 9.20 15.58
CA GLY A 574 2.32 8.73 15.81
C GLY A 574 2.16 7.79 17.00
N VAL A 575 3.25 7.49 17.75
CA VAL A 575 3.24 6.52 18.84
C VAL A 575 2.53 7.09 20.07
N HIS A 576 1.45 6.44 20.51
CA HIS A 576 0.60 6.89 21.62
C HIS A 576 0.07 8.32 21.44
N TRP A 577 -0.13 8.74 20.20
CA TRP A 577 -0.64 10.06 19.89
C TRP A 577 -2.00 9.97 19.21
N ASP A 578 -3.00 10.57 19.83
CA ASP A 578 -4.34 10.70 19.27
C ASP A 578 -4.45 12.07 18.58
N PHE A 579 -4.61 12.06 17.24
CA PHE A 579 -4.84 13.29 16.50
C PHE A 579 -6.29 13.75 16.71
N LEU A 580 -6.44 14.89 17.35
CA LEU A 580 -7.75 15.48 17.66
C LEU A 580 -8.23 16.46 16.56
N GLY A 581 -7.40 16.69 15.54
CA GLY A 581 -7.72 17.52 14.36
C GLY A 581 -7.38 19.00 14.55
N GLY A 582 -6.69 19.36 15.63
CA GLY A 582 -6.19 20.72 15.83
C GLY A 582 -4.97 21.04 14.95
N GLN A 583 -4.97 22.19 14.25
CA GLN A 583 -3.86 22.58 13.38
C GLN A 583 -2.52 22.67 14.13
N SER A 584 -2.52 22.94 15.45
CA SER A 584 -1.32 22.95 16.29
C SER A 584 -0.63 21.58 16.40
N GLU A 585 -1.35 20.49 16.21
CA GLU A 585 -0.81 19.14 16.23
C GLU A 585 0.03 18.88 14.97
N PHE A 586 -0.38 19.47 13.84
CA PHE A 586 0.26 19.25 12.54
C PHE A 586 1.42 20.18 12.27
N TYR A 587 1.38 21.40 12.83
CA TYR A 587 2.34 22.48 12.53
C TYR A 587 3.02 23.00 13.80
N GLY A 588 3.16 22.15 14.81
CA GLY A 588 3.83 22.44 16.08
C GLY A 588 5.29 22.01 16.11
N GLU A 589 5.82 21.93 17.34
CA GLU A 589 7.21 21.53 17.62
C GLU A 589 7.56 20.08 17.24
N TRP A 590 6.52 19.25 17.02
CA TRP A 590 6.67 17.84 16.69
C TRP A 590 6.82 17.60 15.18
N ALA A 591 6.65 18.63 14.35
CA ALA A 591 6.75 18.47 12.91
C ALA A 591 8.21 18.24 12.49
N ASP A 592 8.44 17.14 11.74
CA ASP A 592 9.75 16.84 11.15
C ASP A 592 9.90 17.59 9.82
N THR A 593 10.57 18.75 9.88
CA THR A 593 10.72 19.63 8.71
C THR A 593 11.60 19.03 7.62
N ASP A 594 12.58 18.19 7.97
CA ASP A 594 13.44 17.51 7.00
C ASP A 594 12.68 16.40 6.27
N ALA A 595 11.84 15.64 6.97
CA ALA A 595 10.94 14.67 6.36
C ALA A 595 9.92 15.34 5.41
N CYS A 596 9.33 16.47 5.84
CA CYS A 596 8.47 17.27 4.97
C CYS A 596 9.19 17.72 3.70
N ALA A 597 10.43 18.21 3.83
CA ALA A 597 11.23 18.64 2.68
C ALA A 597 11.56 17.47 1.75
N TYR A 598 11.89 16.29 2.28
CA TYR A 598 12.07 15.07 1.50
C TYR A 598 10.82 14.72 0.68
N LEU A 599 9.63 14.69 1.31
CA LEU A 599 8.37 14.37 0.63
C LEU A 599 8.05 15.39 -0.48
N MET A 600 8.32 16.68 -0.23
CA MET A 600 8.18 17.74 -1.25
C MET A 600 9.13 17.53 -2.42
N LEU A 601 10.40 17.15 -2.17
CA LEU A 601 11.40 16.82 -3.21
C LEU A 601 10.97 15.59 -4.01
N ALA A 602 10.51 14.54 -3.34
CA ALA A 602 10.05 13.31 -3.96
C ALA A 602 8.87 13.59 -4.91
N ASN A 603 7.83 14.25 -4.43
CA ASN A 603 6.66 14.60 -5.22
C ASN A 603 7.00 15.57 -6.38
N GLN A 604 7.89 16.53 -6.15
CA GLN A 604 8.37 17.43 -7.22
C GLN A 604 9.14 16.65 -8.30
N MET A 605 10.04 15.75 -7.92
CA MET A 605 10.82 14.92 -8.84
C MET A 605 9.94 14.03 -9.72
N LEU A 606 8.97 13.36 -9.08
CA LEU A 606 8.04 12.43 -9.76
C LEU A 606 7.09 13.18 -10.71
N ARG A 607 6.64 14.36 -10.33
CA ARG A 607 5.77 15.22 -11.14
C ARG A 607 6.48 15.80 -12.36
N ASP A 608 7.74 16.14 -12.23
CA ASP A 608 8.58 16.75 -13.29
C ASP A 608 9.20 15.68 -14.22
N SER A 609 8.60 14.52 -14.38
CA SER A 609 9.11 13.41 -15.19
C SER A 609 8.75 13.56 -16.68
N PRO A 610 9.61 14.15 -17.54
CA PRO A 610 9.31 14.33 -18.95
C PRO A 610 9.40 13.02 -19.77
N GLU A 611 10.12 12.01 -19.25
CA GLU A 611 10.36 10.73 -19.94
C GLU A 611 9.10 9.87 -20.02
N HIS A 612 8.15 10.10 -19.13
CA HIS A 612 6.89 9.36 -19.09
C HIS A 612 5.71 10.13 -19.67
N GLY A 613 5.92 11.38 -20.16
CA GLY A 613 4.88 12.23 -20.73
C GLY A 613 3.77 12.60 -19.73
N ARG A 614 3.93 12.21 -18.45
CA ARG A 614 2.92 12.30 -17.42
C ARG A 614 3.54 12.27 -16.02
N ALA A 615 2.90 12.94 -15.07
CA ALA A 615 3.25 12.87 -13.65
C ALA A 615 3.02 11.43 -13.12
N VAL A 616 3.95 10.93 -12.33
CA VAL A 616 3.80 9.70 -11.58
C VAL A 616 2.84 9.96 -10.42
N TYR A 617 1.83 9.12 -10.24
CA TYR A 617 0.79 9.29 -9.23
C TYR A 617 1.30 8.93 -7.83
N THR A 618 0.97 9.75 -6.82
CA THR A 618 1.45 9.51 -5.46
C THR A 618 0.31 9.52 -4.43
N VAL A 619 0.31 8.52 -3.56
CA VAL A 619 -0.67 8.34 -2.49
C VAL A 619 0.05 8.31 -1.14
N ALA A 620 -0.43 9.09 -0.19
CA ALA A 620 0.08 9.09 1.19
C ALA A 620 -0.75 8.18 2.08
N GLU A 621 -0.10 7.27 2.80
CA GLU A 621 -0.70 6.66 3.98
C GLU A 621 -0.47 7.57 5.18
N ASP A 622 -1.47 8.36 5.51
CA ASP A 622 -1.39 9.32 6.62
C ASP A 622 -2.69 9.34 7.43
N VAL A 623 -2.59 8.90 8.68
CA VAL A 623 -3.71 8.86 9.63
C VAL A 623 -3.94 10.21 10.32
N SER A 624 -2.96 11.13 10.28
CA SER A 624 -3.02 12.40 11.01
C SER A 624 -4.17 13.30 10.56
N GLY A 625 -4.50 13.25 9.29
CA GLY A 625 -5.47 14.18 8.70
C GLY A 625 -4.90 15.56 8.42
N GLN A 626 -3.56 15.71 8.38
CA GLN A 626 -2.89 16.98 8.13
C GLN A 626 -3.42 17.67 6.89
N THR A 627 -3.87 18.90 7.02
CA THR A 627 -4.28 19.77 5.90
C THR A 627 -3.05 20.16 5.07
N GLY A 628 -3.10 19.99 3.76
CA GLY A 628 -2.00 20.36 2.86
C GLY A 628 -1.13 19.18 2.41
N ALA A 629 -1.41 17.94 2.83
CA ALA A 629 -0.72 16.76 2.33
C ALA A 629 -0.88 16.61 0.81
N CYS A 630 -2.10 16.78 0.30
CA CYS A 630 -2.44 16.67 -1.13
C CYS A 630 -2.53 18.04 -1.85
N ARG A 631 -1.86 19.06 -1.32
CA ARG A 631 -1.76 20.36 -2.00
C ARG A 631 -0.41 20.49 -2.71
N PRO A 632 -0.37 21.14 -3.89
CA PRO A 632 0.87 21.31 -4.65
C PRO A 632 2.02 21.87 -3.83
N VAL A 633 3.24 21.41 -4.10
CA VAL A 633 4.46 21.87 -3.42
C VAL A 633 4.62 23.40 -3.52
N TRP A 634 4.36 23.98 -4.68
CA TRP A 634 4.45 25.44 -4.88
C TRP A 634 3.36 26.25 -4.17
N HIS A 635 2.33 25.59 -3.62
CA HIS A 635 1.36 26.20 -2.72
C HIS A 635 1.78 26.12 -1.25
N GLY A 636 2.86 25.39 -0.93
CA GLY A 636 3.34 25.08 0.42
C GLY A 636 2.83 23.73 0.96
N GLY A 637 2.19 22.92 0.13
CA GLY A 637 1.77 21.56 0.45
C GLY A 637 2.87 20.51 0.27
N LEU A 638 2.61 19.25 0.63
CA LEU A 638 3.57 18.15 0.45
C LEU A 638 3.59 17.59 -0.98
N GLY A 639 2.53 17.82 -1.77
CA GLY A 639 2.49 17.49 -3.20
C GLY A 639 1.93 16.13 -3.58
N PHE A 640 1.38 15.36 -2.64
CA PHE A 640 0.69 14.11 -2.96
C PHE A 640 -0.56 14.35 -3.82
N ASP A 641 -0.90 13.37 -4.67
CA ASP A 641 -2.10 13.42 -5.49
C ASP A 641 -3.34 12.99 -4.70
N ALA A 642 -3.18 12.03 -3.77
CA ALA A 642 -4.23 11.59 -2.86
C ALA A 642 -3.64 11.07 -1.54
N ARG A 643 -4.54 10.83 -0.58
CA ARG A 643 -4.23 10.11 0.66
C ARG A 643 -5.19 8.94 0.85
N LEU A 644 -4.79 7.93 1.62
CA LEU A 644 -5.71 6.88 2.05
C LEU A 644 -6.72 7.43 3.07
N SER A 645 -7.98 7.06 2.91
CA SER A 645 -9.05 7.42 3.83
C SER A 645 -9.10 6.43 5.01
N MET A 646 -8.17 6.56 5.97
CA MET A 646 -7.90 5.54 6.99
C MET A 646 -8.94 5.48 8.12
N GLY A 647 -9.71 6.54 8.37
CA GLY A 647 -10.70 6.57 9.46
C GLY A 647 -11.98 5.77 9.20
N PRO A 648 -12.57 5.78 7.99
CA PRO A 648 -13.78 5.03 7.67
C PRO A 648 -13.71 3.52 7.90
N PRO A 649 -12.65 2.77 7.52
CA PRO A 649 -12.57 1.32 7.72
C PRO A 649 -12.75 0.89 9.17
N ASP A 650 -12.13 1.59 10.13
CA ASP A 650 -12.29 1.29 11.55
C ASP A 650 -13.72 1.51 12.05
N LYS A 651 -14.36 2.59 11.56
CA LYS A 651 -15.76 2.88 11.88
C LYS A 651 -16.70 1.84 11.27
N TRP A 652 -16.43 1.40 10.04
CA TRP A 652 -17.16 0.31 9.38
C TRP A 652 -16.99 -1.01 10.13
N ALA A 653 -15.77 -1.37 10.52
CA ALA A 653 -15.49 -2.58 11.30
C ALA A 653 -16.26 -2.58 12.63
N LYS A 654 -16.35 -1.42 13.28
CA LYS A 654 -17.16 -1.25 14.49
C LYS A 654 -18.65 -1.43 14.20
N LEU A 655 -19.18 -0.77 13.17
CA LEU A 655 -20.60 -0.83 12.81
C LEU A 655 -21.02 -2.24 12.37
N ALA A 656 -20.15 -2.98 11.66
CA ALA A 656 -20.40 -4.36 11.25
C ALA A 656 -20.64 -5.32 12.44
N SER A 657 -20.03 -5.02 13.58
CA SER A 657 -20.19 -5.82 14.81
C SER A 657 -21.42 -5.43 15.64
N GLU A 658 -22.17 -4.41 15.20
CA GLU A 658 -23.35 -3.92 15.91
C GLU A 658 -24.66 -4.47 15.27
N PRO A 659 -25.79 -4.45 16.01
CA PRO A 659 -27.10 -4.82 15.45
C PRO A 659 -27.52 -3.89 14.30
N ASP A 660 -28.28 -4.40 13.33
CA ASP A 660 -28.70 -3.70 12.11
C ASP A 660 -29.42 -2.36 12.34
N PHE A 661 -30.20 -2.24 13.41
CA PHE A 661 -30.89 -1.00 13.73
C PHE A 661 -29.95 0.15 14.09
N ASN A 662 -28.66 -0.13 14.30
CA ASN A 662 -27.61 0.87 14.48
C ASN A 662 -27.03 1.37 13.13
N TRP A 663 -27.39 0.72 12.03
CA TRP A 663 -27.02 1.16 10.69
C TRP A 663 -27.95 2.31 10.24
N THR A 664 -27.81 3.45 10.92
CA THR A 664 -28.62 4.60 10.60
C THR A 664 -28.04 5.44 9.48
N PRO A 665 -28.87 6.07 8.63
CA PRO A 665 -28.43 7.01 7.60
C PRO A 665 -27.42 8.06 8.07
N SER A 666 -27.64 8.66 9.25
CA SER A 666 -26.71 9.63 9.82
C SER A 666 -25.33 9.05 10.12
N ARG A 667 -25.26 7.87 10.75
CA ARG A 667 -23.98 7.21 11.05
C ARG A 667 -23.24 6.79 9.78
N VAL A 668 -23.95 6.21 8.83
CA VAL A 668 -23.36 5.80 7.54
C VAL A 668 -22.82 7.02 6.80
N THR A 669 -23.57 8.10 6.77
CA THR A 669 -23.11 9.36 6.16
C THR A 669 -21.86 9.90 6.87
N GLU A 670 -21.84 9.93 8.21
CA GLU A 670 -20.66 10.34 8.99
C GLU A 670 -19.43 9.47 8.67
N ILE A 671 -19.61 8.15 8.57
CA ILE A 671 -18.52 7.24 8.23
C ILE A 671 -17.94 7.59 6.86
N CYS A 672 -18.78 7.73 5.86
CA CYS A 672 -18.34 7.93 4.48
C CYS A 672 -17.85 9.35 4.18
N THR A 673 -18.43 10.39 4.82
CA THR A 673 -18.14 11.80 4.48
C THR A 673 -17.23 12.51 5.47
N GLY A 674 -16.89 11.89 6.60
CA GLY A 674 -16.05 12.48 7.66
C GLY A 674 -14.56 12.54 7.30
N ARG A 675 -14.21 13.08 6.12
CA ARG A 675 -12.85 13.23 5.62
C ARG A 675 -12.48 14.70 5.41
N SER A 676 -11.17 14.96 5.27
CA SER A 676 -10.68 16.27 4.85
C SER A 676 -11.13 16.60 3.42
N ALA A 677 -11.11 17.87 3.05
CA ALA A 677 -11.41 18.33 1.69
C ALA A 677 -10.30 18.01 0.67
N GLU A 678 -9.36 17.13 1.01
CA GLU A 678 -8.28 16.69 0.13
C GLU A 678 -8.66 15.40 -0.61
N PRO A 679 -8.12 15.17 -1.82
CA PRO A 679 -8.36 13.93 -2.56
C PRO A 679 -8.03 12.69 -1.74
N ALA A 680 -8.92 11.71 -1.74
CA ALA A 680 -8.78 10.52 -0.93
C ALA A 680 -9.12 9.24 -1.71
N ILE A 681 -8.41 8.16 -1.38
CA ILE A 681 -8.73 6.81 -1.81
C ILE A 681 -9.58 6.17 -0.71
N ALA A 682 -10.85 5.91 -1.00
CA ALA A 682 -11.77 5.26 -0.08
C ALA A 682 -11.66 3.74 -0.15
N TYR A 683 -11.91 3.07 0.94
CA TYR A 683 -11.96 1.61 1.02
C TYR A 683 -12.78 1.17 2.22
N LEU A 684 -13.31 -0.03 2.14
CA LEU A 684 -14.04 -0.67 3.23
C LEU A 684 -13.07 -1.36 4.19
N GLU A 685 -12.10 -2.06 3.61
CA GLU A 685 -10.97 -2.69 4.28
C GLU A 685 -9.79 -2.81 3.28
N SER A 686 -8.57 -2.70 3.79
CA SER A 686 -7.32 -3.01 3.11
C SER A 686 -6.70 -4.27 3.72
N HIS A 687 -5.43 -4.54 3.47
CA HIS A 687 -4.70 -5.59 4.18
C HIS A 687 -4.63 -5.36 5.69
N ASP A 688 -4.62 -4.10 6.17
CA ASP A 688 -4.45 -3.75 7.59
C ASP A 688 -5.59 -4.22 8.49
N GLN A 689 -6.84 -4.18 7.99
CA GLN A 689 -7.99 -4.52 8.81
C GLN A 689 -8.15 -6.03 9.04
N CYS A 690 -7.47 -6.85 8.25
CA CYS A 690 -7.55 -8.32 8.37
C CYS A 690 -6.25 -8.98 8.85
N LEU A 691 -5.31 -8.21 9.42
CA LEU A 691 -4.07 -8.75 9.96
C LEU A 691 -4.30 -9.55 11.23
N VAL A 692 -3.28 -10.31 11.61
CA VAL A 692 -3.23 -11.28 12.72
C VAL A 692 -4.07 -10.88 13.94
N GLY A 693 -5.05 -11.70 14.26
CA GLY A 693 -5.90 -11.54 15.43
C GLY A 693 -7.09 -10.59 15.22
N ASP A 694 -7.25 -10.05 14.03
CA ASP A 694 -8.42 -9.27 13.63
C ASP A 694 -9.30 -10.04 12.63
N LYS A 695 -10.41 -9.47 12.20
CA LYS A 695 -11.43 -10.10 11.38
C LYS A 695 -11.67 -9.28 10.12
N THR A 696 -11.83 -9.96 8.97
CA THR A 696 -12.32 -9.32 7.75
C THR A 696 -13.69 -8.68 8.01
N PHE A 697 -14.04 -7.70 7.22
CA PHE A 697 -15.35 -7.05 7.29
C PHE A 697 -16.49 -8.06 7.10
N ALA A 698 -16.34 -8.95 6.15
CA ALA A 698 -17.29 -10.05 5.91
C ALA A 698 -17.43 -10.97 7.14
N PHE A 699 -16.33 -11.32 7.78
CA PHE A 699 -16.36 -12.13 8.99
C PHE A 699 -17.04 -11.40 10.17
N ARG A 700 -16.86 -10.07 10.29
CA ARG A 700 -17.58 -9.27 11.29
C ARG A 700 -19.09 -9.26 11.08
N LEU A 701 -19.54 -9.32 9.83
CA LEU A 701 -20.97 -9.37 9.48
C LEU A 701 -21.59 -10.74 9.67
N MET A 702 -20.87 -11.83 9.38
CA MET A 702 -21.43 -13.19 9.24
C MET A 702 -20.88 -14.18 10.28
N ASP A 703 -19.75 -13.85 10.92
CA ASP A 703 -19.07 -14.69 11.92
C ASP A 703 -18.80 -16.11 11.38
N ALA A 704 -18.77 -17.11 12.27
CA ALA A 704 -18.49 -18.52 11.93
C ALA A 704 -19.46 -19.14 10.92
N ALA A 705 -20.65 -18.55 10.70
CA ALA A 705 -21.58 -18.99 9.68
C ALA A 705 -20.98 -19.02 8.28
N MET A 706 -19.97 -18.20 7.97
CA MET A 706 -19.26 -18.23 6.69
C MET A 706 -18.65 -19.60 6.41
N TYR A 707 -18.04 -20.23 7.40
CA TYR A 707 -17.38 -21.54 7.26
C TYR A 707 -18.38 -22.67 7.03
N ASP A 708 -19.59 -22.57 7.60
CA ASP A 708 -20.63 -23.57 7.40
C ASP A 708 -21.11 -23.64 5.95
N CYS A 709 -20.91 -22.54 5.19
CA CYS A 709 -21.29 -22.45 3.78
C CYS A 709 -20.12 -22.71 2.81
N MET A 710 -18.88 -22.83 3.29
CA MET A 710 -17.73 -23.14 2.45
C MET A 710 -17.85 -24.55 1.86
N GLY A 711 -17.62 -24.69 0.54
CA GLY A 711 -17.61 -25.97 -0.17
C GLY A 711 -18.99 -26.65 -0.26
N LYS A 712 -20.09 -25.99 0.04
CA LYS A 712 -21.44 -26.55 -0.15
C LYS A 712 -21.96 -26.26 -1.56
N PRO A 713 -22.43 -27.27 -2.28
CA PRO A 713 -22.87 -27.12 -3.66
C PRO A 713 -24.27 -26.50 -3.83
N ASN A 714 -25.00 -26.24 -2.74
CA ASN A 714 -26.38 -25.78 -2.80
C ASN A 714 -26.60 -24.51 -1.96
N GLU A 715 -26.70 -23.37 -2.64
CA GLU A 715 -26.94 -22.07 -2.06
C GLU A 715 -28.25 -22.00 -1.25
N ASP A 716 -29.32 -22.63 -1.73
CA ASP A 716 -30.63 -22.64 -1.07
C ASP A 716 -30.57 -23.29 0.31
N GLU A 717 -29.75 -24.34 0.47
CA GLU A 717 -29.55 -24.99 1.77
C GLU A 717 -28.77 -24.11 2.72
N CYS A 718 -27.76 -23.40 2.23
CA CYS A 718 -26.93 -22.51 3.07
C CYS A 718 -27.77 -21.32 3.57
N LEU A 719 -28.45 -20.60 2.69
CA LEU A 719 -29.31 -19.47 3.06
C LEU A 719 -30.48 -19.88 3.97
N ALA A 720 -31.05 -21.05 3.75
CA ALA A 720 -32.13 -21.56 4.62
C ALA A 720 -31.64 -21.87 6.05
N ILE A 721 -30.37 -22.25 6.19
CA ILE A 721 -29.79 -22.64 7.48
C ILE A 721 -29.18 -21.40 8.20
N HIS A 722 -28.64 -20.43 7.44
CA HIS A 722 -27.89 -19.30 7.98
C HIS A 722 -28.42 -17.94 7.54
N PRO A 723 -29.51 -17.43 8.18
CA PRO A 723 -29.98 -16.05 7.91
C PRO A 723 -28.92 -14.96 8.14
N ALA A 724 -27.86 -15.27 8.91
CA ALA A 724 -26.74 -14.36 9.12
C ALA A 724 -25.95 -14.10 7.83
N ILE A 725 -25.86 -15.10 6.94
CA ILE A 725 -25.20 -14.95 5.62
C ILE A 725 -25.98 -13.99 4.74
N GLU A 726 -27.30 -14.22 4.58
CA GLU A 726 -28.18 -13.34 3.80
C GLU A 726 -28.09 -11.89 4.25
N ARG A 727 -28.17 -11.68 5.59
CA ARG A 727 -27.99 -10.36 6.20
C ARG A 727 -26.62 -9.79 5.88
N GLY A 728 -25.57 -10.57 6.09
CA GLY A 728 -24.19 -10.15 5.93
C GLY A 728 -23.88 -9.77 4.49
N VAL A 729 -24.29 -10.58 3.52
CA VAL A 729 -24.13 -10.33 2.09
C VAL A 729 -24.85 -9.05 1.66
N ALA A 730 -26.09 -8.82 2.12
CA ALA A 730 -26.82 -7.60 1.81
C ALA A 730 -26.11 -6.35 2.35
N LEU A 731 -25.68 -6.37 3.62
CA LEU A 731 -24.97 -5.25 4.25
C LEU A 731 -23.59 -5.02 3.66
N HIS A 732 -22.87 -6.08 3.28
CA HIS A 732 -21.57 -5.99 2.64
C HIS A 732 -21.65 -5.23 1.31
N LYS A 733 -22.60 -5.60 0.44
CA LYS A 733 -22.82 -4.93 -0.84
C LYS A 733 -23.21 -3.46 -0.64
N MET A 734 -24.10 -3.17 0.31
CA MET A 734 -24.49 -1.79 0.63
C MET A 734 -23.32 -0.95 1.13
N ALA A 735 -22.51 -1.48 2.06
CA ALA A 735 -21.35 -0.78 2.59
C ALA A 735 -20.33 -0.44 1.48
N ARG A 736 -20.07 -1.38 0.54
CA ARG A 736 -19.17 -1.15 -0.62
C ARG A 736 -19.71 -0.03 -1.52
N LEU A 737 -20.96 -0.10 -1.94
CA LEU A 737 -21.59 0.92 -2.79
C LEU A 737 -21.56 2.30 -2.12
N LEU A 738 -21.95 2.38 -0.85
CA LEU A 738 -22.02 3.65 -0.12
C LEU A 738 -20.64 4.26 0.13
N THR A 739 -19.64 3.43 0.43
CA THR A 739 -18.26 3.89 0.60
C THR A 739 -17.66 4.38 -0.72
N LEU A 740 -17.79 3.62 -1.81
CA LEU A 740 -17.35 4.05 -3.13
C LEU A 740 -18.09 5.34 -3.54
N GLY A 741 -19.39 5.35 -3.39
CA GLY A 741 -20.25 6.48 -3.78
C GLY A 741 -19.99 7.75 -2.98
N MET A 742 -19.55 7.75 -1.73
CA MET A 742 -19.39 8.93 -0.85
C MET A 742 -17.96 9.16 -0.33
N GLY A 743 -17.09 8.17 -0.35
CA GLY A 743 -15.89 8.19 0.50
C GLY A 743 -14.66 8.86 -0.09
N GLY A 744 -14.49 8.93 -1.41
CA GLY A 744 -13.26 9.46 -1.99
C GLY A 744 -13.30 9.62 -3.51
N GLU A 745 -12.20 10.12 -4.07
CA GLU A 745 -11.98 10.26 -5.51
C GLU A 745 -11.35 9.01 -6.13
N GLY A 746 -11.01 8.02 -5.31
CA GLY A 746 -10.53 6.71 -5.70
C GLY A 746 -11.09 5.64 -4.78
N TRP A 747 -10.97 4.40 -5.23
CA TRP A 747 -11.39 3.18 -4.53
C TRP A 747 -10.23 2.21 -4.42
N LEU A 748 -10.12 1.50 -3.28
CA LEU A 748 -9.15 0.44 -3.08
C LEU A 748 -9.86 -0.81 -2.56
N CYS A 749 -9.48 -1.97 -3.08
CA CYS A 749 -9.91 -3.29 -2.63
C CYS A 749 -8.70 -4.21 -2.49
N PHE A 750 -8.49 -4.80 -1.32
CA PHE A 750 -7.46 -5.80 -1.13
C PHE A 750 -7.89 -7.14 -1.71
N MET A 751 -6.96 -7.84 -2.35
CA MET A 751 -7.19 -9.14 -3.02
C MET A 751 -7.93 -10.14 -2.12
N GLY A 752 -9.05 -10.64 -2.61
CA GLY A 752 -9.94 -11.55 -1.89
C GLY A 752 -11.14 -10.87 -1.23
N ASN A 753 -11.07 -9.57 -0.94
CA ASN A 753 -12.18 -8.84 -0.30
C ASN A 753 -13.33 -8.60 -1.26
N GLU A 754 -13.11 -8.65 -2.58
CA GLU A 754 -14.13 -8.53 -3.60
C GLU A 754 -15.14 -9.69 -3.57
N PHE A 755 -14.70 -10.87 -3.17
CA PHE A 755 -15.59 -12.03 -2.96
C PHE A 755 -15.77 -12.40 -1.48
N ALA A 756 -15.34 -11.52 -0.55
CA ALA A 756 -15.46 -11.73 0.90
C ALA A 756 -14.70 -12.96 1.41
N HIS A 757 -13.41 -13.11 1.05
CA HIS A 757 -12.57 -14.17 1.58
C HIS A 757 -12.66 -14.23 3.11
N PRO A 758 -12.93 -15.39 3.73
CA PRO A 758 -13.32 -15.44 5.13
C PRO A 758 -12.17 -15.26 6.13
N GLU A 759 -10.94 -15.59 5.72
CA GLU A 759 -9.81 -15.72 6.65
C GLU A 759 -9.02 -14.43 6.75
N TRP A 760 -8.50 -14.17 7.95
CA TRP A 760 -7.51 -13.11 8.19
C TRP A 760 -6.17 -13.44 7.54
N VAL A 761 -5.21 -12.50 7.59
CA VAL A 761 -3.86 -12.65 7.06
C VAL A 761 -2.87 -12.89 8.21
N ASP A 762 -2.11 -13.97 8.14
CA ASP A 762 -0.99 -14.28 9.04
C ASP A 762 0.11 -15.01 8.25
N PHE A 763 1.30 -14.44 8.20
CA PHE A 763 2.40 -15.00 7.43
C PHE A 763 3.22 -16.03 8.23
N PRO A 764 3.92 -16.96 7.54
CA PRO A 764 4.79 -17.91 8.17
C PRO A 764 5.78 -17.27 9.14
N ARG A 765 5.79 -17.79 10.38
CA ARG A 765 6.67 -17.36 11.46
C ARG A 765 6.76 -18.45 12.53
N GLU A 766 7.78 -18.40 13.38
CA GLU A 766 7.97 -19.35 14.48
C GLU A 766 6.68 -19.52 15.33
N GLY A 767 5.99 -18.40 15.62
CA GLY A 767 4.81 -18.39 16.48
C GLY A 767 3.58 -19.10 15.91
N ASN A 768 3.50 -19.33 14.59
CA ASN A 768 2.41 -20.09 13.94
C ASN A 768 2.94 -21.40 13.28
N GLY A 769 4.16 -21.84 13.61
CA GLY A 769 4.77 -23.05 13.06
C GLY A 769 5.11 -22.95 11.57
N GLU A 770 5.50 -21.78 11.10
CA GLU A 770 5.85 -21.48 9.68
C GLU A 770 4.70 -21.79 8.72
N SER A 771 3.46 -21.56 9.15
CA SER A 771 2.25 -21.94 8.43
C SER A 771 1.88 -20.92 7.34
N PHE A 772 1.62 -21.42 6.13
CA PHE A 772 1.04 -20.66 5.01
C PHE A 772 -0.48 -20.64 5.01
N HIS A 773 -1.14 -21.24 6.01
CA HIS A 773 -2.60 -21.40 6.00
C HIS A 773 -3.34 -20.08 5.79
N HIS A 774 -2.90 -19.02 6.43
CA HIS A 774 -3.47 -17.66 6.34
C HIS A 774 -2.68 -16.71 5.41
N ALA A 775 -1.60 -17.21 4.76
CA ALA A 775 -0.79 -16.44 3.81
C ALA A 775 -1.11 -16.80 2.35
N ARG A 776 -2.37 -17.06 2.06
CA ARG A 776 -2.86 -17.49 0.75
C ARG A 776 -4.27 -16.95 0.48
N ARG A 777 -4.74 -17.11 -0.74
CA ARG A 777 -6.14 -16.84 -1.09
C ARG A 777 -6.78 -18.07 -1.68
N GLN A 778 -7.96 -18.44 -1.20
CA GLN A 778 -8.74 -19.60 -1.66
C GLN A 778 -9.61 -19.17 -2.85
N TRP A 779 -9.01 -19.07 -4.02
CA TRP A 779 -9.67 -18.65 -5.26
C TRP A 779 -10.80 -19.57 -5.69
N SER A 780 -10.73 -20.84 -5.34
CA SER A 780 -11.78 -21.84 -5.62
C SER A 780 -13.11 -21.51 -4.96
N LEU A 781 -13.17 -20.68 -3.91
CA LEU A 781 -14.43 -20.25 -3.27
C LEU A 781 -15.35 -19.49 -4.22
N ARG A 782 -14.79 -18.75 -5.18
CA ARG A 782 -15.55 -17.97 -6.16
C ARG A 782 -16.03 -18.79 -7.35
N GLU A 783 -15.61 -20.07 -7.46
CA GLU A 783 -16.05 -20.93 -8.54
C GLU A 783 -17.48 -21.45 -8.29
N PRO A 784 -18.31 -21.51 -9.34
CA PRO A 784 -19.65 -22.08 -9.21
C PRO A 784 -19.61 -23.51 -8.62
N GLY A 785 -20.37 -23.71 -7.55
CA GLY A 785 -20.46 -25.00 -6.86
C GLY A 785 -19.47 -25.22 -5.71
N ASN A 786 -18.50 -24.34 -5.49
CA ASN A 786 -17.56 -24.46 -4.37
C ASN A 786 -17.89 -23.53 -3.18
N GLY A 787 -18.69 -22.53 -3.39
CA GLY A 787 -19.16 -21.62 -2.34
C GLY A 787 -20.51 -21.04 -2.70
N SER A 788 -21.31 -20.66 -1.72
CA SER A 788 -22.70 -20.25 -1.97
C SER A 788 -22.81 -18.77 -2.37
N PHE A 789 -22.17 -17.89 -1.66
CA PHE A 789 -22.34 -16.43 -1.83
C PHE A 789 -21.07 -15.71 -2.37
N TYR A 790 -19.93 -16.39 -2.38
CA TYR A 790 -18.66 -15.81 -2.83
C TYR A 790 -18.69 -15.38 -4.30
N PRO A 791 -19.19 -16.20 -5.24
CA PRO A 791 -19.33 -15.78 -6.64
C PRO A 791 -20.26 -14.59 -6.82
N ASP A 792 -21.34 -14.49 -6.01
CA ASP A 792 -22.30 -13.40 -6.08
C ASP A 792 -21.73 -12.06 -5.66
N LEU A 793 -20.86 -12.07 -4.63
CA LEU A 793 -20.16 -10.88 -4.19
C LEU A 793 -19.10 -10.42 -5.19
N GLU A 794 -18.38 -11.35 -5.84
CA GLU A 794 -17.45 -11.01 -6.93
C GLU A 794 -18.19 -10.37 -8.12
N ARG A 795 -19.34 -10.95 -8.52
CA ARG A 795 -20.18 -10.37 -9.58
C ARG A 795 -20.67 -8.97 -9.22
N PHE A 796 -21.06 -8.77 -7.96
CA PHE A 796 -21.48 -7.46 -7.49
C PHE A 796 -20.33 -6.46 -7.51
N ASP A 797 -19.12 -6.87 -7.10
CA ASP A 797 -17.93 -6.02 -7.12
C ASP A 797 -17.61 -5.57 -8.56
N GLY A 798 -17.59 -6.50 -9.51
CA GLY A 798 -17.41 -6.18 -10.93
C GLY A 798 -18.51 -5.24 -11.45
N ALA A 799 -19.77 -5.49 -11.10
CA ALA A 799 -20.89 -4.63 -11.47
C ALA A 799 -20.73 -3.21 -10.89
N LEU A 800 -20.25 -3.09 -9.67
CA LEU A 800 -20.00 -1.80 -9.02
C LEU A 800 -18.88 -1.03 -9.72
N MET A 801 -17.76 -1.70 -10.07
CA MET A 801 -16.65 -1.08 -10.79
C MET A 801 -17.06 -0.61 -12.19
N HIS A 802 -17.83 -1.42 -12.94
CA HIS A 802 -18.36 -1.03 -14.25
C HIS A 802 -19.41 0.07 -14.16
N THR A 803 -20.23 0.11 -13.10
CA THR A 803 -21.16 1.22 -12.86
C THR A 803 -20.38 2.52 -12.62
N ASP A 804 -19.28 2.48 -11.86
CA ASP A 804 -18.43 3.65 -11.70
C ASP A 804 -17.80 4.09 -13.04
N GLN A 805 -17.30 3.13 -13.81
CA GLN A 805 -16.70 3.40 -15.13
C GLN A 805 -17.72 4.09 -16.07
N ALA A 806 -18.94 3.59 -16.10
CA ALA A 806 -19.99 4.12 -16.98
C ALA A 806 -20.55 5.47 -16.52
N TYR A 807 -20.73 5.66 -15.22
CA TYR A 807 -21.47 6.80 -14.66
C TYR A 807 -20.64 7.74 -13.79
N GLY A 808 -19.37 7.40 -13.49
CA GLY A 808 -18.42 8.28 -12.80
C GLY A 808 -18.77 8.60 -11.35
N LEU A 809 -19.11 7.58 -10.55
CA LEU A 809 -19.39 7.75 -9.13
C LEU A 809 -18.19 8.35 -8.38
N LEU A 810 -16.97 7.83 -8.59
CA LEU A 810 -15.73 8.37 -8.01
C LEU A 810 -15.40 9.76 -8.53
N ARG A 811 -15.54 9.98 -9.85
CA ARG A 811 -15.24 11.25 -10.50
C ARG A 811 -16.08 12.40 -9.96
N SER A 812 -17.32 12.13 -9.60
CA SER A 812 -18.24 13.15 -9.07
C SER A 812 -17.83 13.67 -7.68
N ASN A 813 -16.94 12.96 -6.97
CA ASN A 813 -16.45 13.37 -5.67
C ASN A 813 -15.47 14.55 -5.71
N ARG A 814 -14.84 14.81 -6.85
CA ARG A 814 -13.91 15.95 -7.04
C ARG A 814 -14.59 17.30 -6.99
N ASN A 815 -15.88 17.34 -7.21
CA ASN A 815 -16.65 18.57 -7.17
C ASN A 815 -17.64 18.50 -6.00
N GLU A 816 -17.31 19.16 -4.87
CA GLU A 816 -18.18 19.18 -3.68
C GLU A 816 -19.62 19.64 -3.99
N GLU A 817 -19.80 20.46 -5.05
CA GLU A 817 -21.12 20.87 -5.52
C GLU A 817 -21.89 19.73 -6.20
N ARG A 818 -21.19 18.75 -6.78
CA ARG A 818 -21.79 17.62 -7.50
C ARG A 818 -22.19 16.47 -6.59
N LYS A 819 -21.55 16.36 -5.40
CA LYS A 819 -21.88 15.35 -4.43
C LYS A 819 -22.72 15.94 -3.31
N ARG A 820 -23.99 15.80 -3.41
CA ARG A 820 -24.90 16.29 -2.38
C ARG A 820 -25.67 15.15 -1.75
N VAL A 821 -25.29 14.80 -0.49
CA VAL A 821 -26.17 14.03 0.39
C VAL A 821 -27.33 14.97 0.76
N HIS A 822 -28.53 14.63 0.34
CA HIS A 822 -29.70 15.53 0.46
C HIS A 822 -30.85 14.88 1.24
N HIS A 823 -30.83 13.56 1.42
CA HIS A 823 -31.87 12.84 2.14
C HIS A 823 -31.23 11.92 3.18
N VAL A 824 -31.37 12.25 4.46
CA VAL A 824 -30.87 11.47 5.60
C VAL A 824 -32.02 11.35 6.59
N ARG A 825 -32.60 10.16 6.71
CA ARG A 825 -33.78 9.91 7.52
C ARG A 825 -33.61 8.69 8.41
N ASP A 826 -33.17 8.92 9.65
CA ASP A 826 -32.95 7.84 10.63
C ASP A 826 -34.27 7.16 11.05
N ASP A 827 -35.39 7.90 11.00
CA ASP A 827 -36.74 7.38 11.32
C ASP A 827 -37.25 6.35 10.31
N THR A 828 -36.86 6.45 9.05
CA THR A 828 -37.19 5.51 7.99
C THR A 828 -36.03 4.61 7.54
N GLY A 829 -34.82 4.90 7.96
CA GLY A 829 -33.61 4.20 7.54
C GLY A 829 -33.17 4.52 6.10
N VAL A 830 -33.71 5.63 5.49
CA VAL A 830 -33.45 5.96 4.08
C VAL A 830 -32.37 7.03 3.95
N LEU A 831 -31.39 6.74 3.09
CA LEU A 831 -30.30 7.62 2.68
C LEU A 831 -30.36 7.84 1.18
N ALA A 832 -30.21 9.09 0.69
CA ALA A 832 -30.02 9.35 -0.73
C ALA A 832 -29.04 10.50 -1.00
N PHE A 833 -28.29 10.35 -2.10
CA PHE A 833 -27.34 11.35 -2.56
C PHE A 833 -27.20 11.31 -4.08
N HIS A 834 -26.68 12.40 -4.66
CA HIS A 834 -26.40 12.50 -6.08
C HIS A 834 -24.91 12.35 -6.36
N CYS A 835 -24.58 11.60 -7.41
CA CYS A 835 -23.26 11.58 -8.03
C CYS A 835 -23.32 12.35 -9.35
N GLY A 836 -22.86 13.61 -9.37
CA GLY A 836 -23.13 14.50 -10.50
C GLY A 836 -24.60 14.84 -10.65
N ASP A 837 -24.97 15.37 -11.83
CA ASP A 837 -26.34 15.87 -12.06
C ASP A 837 -27.32 14.77 -12.53
N GLY A 838 -26.81 13.62 -12.94
CA GLY A 838 -27.58 12.57 -13.58
C GLY A 838 -27.65 11.24 -12.85
N VAL A 839 -26.97 11.06 -11.71
CA VAL A 839 -26.98 9.80 -10.98
C VAL A 839 -27.53 9.99 -9.57
N LEU A 840 -28.56 9.21 -9.22
CA LEU A 840 -29.18 9.17 -7.89
C LEU A 840 -28.89 7.82 -7.24
N VAL A 841 -28.24 7.83 -6.08
CA VAL A 841 -28.04 6.65 -5.25
C VAL A 841 -28.99 6.70 -4.05
N VAL A 842 -29.71 5.61 -3.82
CA VAL A 842 -30.68 5.49 -2.72
C VAL A 842 -30.44 4.20 -1.96
N ALA A 843 -30.39 4.27 -0.64
CA ALA A 843 -30.26 3.10 0.23
C ALA A 843 -31.39 3.08 1.27
N ASN A 844 -31.99 1.91 1.45
CA ASN A 844 -32.87 1.60 2.56
C ASN A 844 -32.14 0.69 3.55
N LEU A 845 -31.58 1.29 4.60
CA LEU A 845 -30.84 0.61 5.66
C LEU A 845 -31.75 -0.09 6.67
N HIS A 846 -33.08 0.14 6.60
CA HIS A 846 -34.00 -0.46 7.56
C HIS A 846 -34.01 -2.00 7.44
N PRO A 847 -33.89 -2.73 8.56
CA PRO A 847 -33.72 -4.18 8.52
C PRO A 847 -34.93 -4.96 7.97
N THR A 848 -36.14 -4.43 8.08
CA THR A 848 -37.36 -5.15 7.75
C THR A 848 -38.38 -4.36 6.93
N GLU A 849 -38.39 -3.02 7.01
CA GLU A 849 -39.43 -2.20 6.35
C GLU A 849 -39.07 -1.89 4.90
N SER A 850 -39.94 -2.24 4.00
CA SER A 850 -39.89 -1.90 2.59
C SER A 850 -40.93 -0.84 2.25
N TYR A 851 -40.57 0.13 1.45
CA TYR A 851 -41.43 1.27 1.13
C TYR A 851 -41.93 1.18 -0.32
N PRO A 852 -43.22 0.91 -0.57
CA PRO A 852 -43.73 0.68 -1.94
C PRO A 852 -43.75 1.93 -2.82
N ALA A 853 -43.70 3.12 -2.25
CA ALA A 853 -43.80 4.38 -2.97
C ALA A 853 -43.17 5.54 -2.19
N TYR A 854 -41.87 5.46 -1.96
CA TYR A 854 -41.09 6.46 -1.21
C TYR A 854 -40.74 7.63 -2.12
N GLU A 855 -40.94 8.85 -1.66
CA GLU A 855 -40.62 10.07 -2.43
C GLU A 855 -39.26 10.63 -1.99
N ILE A 856 -38.38 10.96 -2.95
CA ILE A 856 -37.03 11.50 -2.75
C ILE A 856 -36.83 12.64 -3.76
N GLY A 857 -36.15 13.69 -3.33
CA GLY A 857 -35.74 14.78 -4.23
C GLY A 857 -34.77 14.32 -5.30
N SER A 858 -34.91 14.80 -6.54
CA SER A 858 -33.94 14.53 -7.62
C SER A 858 -33.39 15.83 -8.20
N ALA A 859 -32.08 15.83 -8.54
CA ALA A 859 -31.35 17.02 -8.98
C ALA A 859 -31.81 17.49 -10.37
N ALA A 860 -32.05 16.56 -11.29
CA ALA A 860 -32.46 16.84 -12.65
C ALA A 860 -33.87 16.28 -12.93
N ALA A 861 -34.63 16.99 -13.78
CA ALA A 861 -35.90 16.50 -14.28
C ALA A 861 -35.67 15.56 -15.46
N GLY A 862 -36.39 14.44 -15.53
CA GLY A 862 -36.30 13.48 -16.63
C GLY A 862 -36.70 12.09 -16.20
N ARG A 863 -36.25 11.10 -16.97
CA ARG A 863 -36.49 9.69 -16.72
C ARG A 863 -35.20 9.07 -16.16
N TYR A 864 -35.33 8.41 -15.03
CA TYR A 864 -34.23 7.68 -14.37
C TYR A 864 -34.41 6.18 -14.59
N LYS A 865 -33.35 5.47 -14.99
CA LYS A 865 -33.30 4.02 -15.15
C LYS A 865 -32.47 3.40 -14.02
N LEU A 866 -32.94 2.28 -13.47
CA LEU A 866 -32.17 1.46 -12.54
C LEU A 866 -30.95 0.87 -13.27
N VAL A 867 -29.75 1.13 -12.76
CA VAL A 867 -28.48 0.65 -13.36
C VAL A 867 -27.69 -0.26 -12.44
N LEU A 868 -27.95 -0.24 -11.12
CA LEU A 868 -27.39 -1.19 -10.17
C LEU A 868 -28.38 -1.37 -9.00
N ASP A 869 -28.65 -2.62 -8.63
CA ASP A 869 -29.46 -3.00 -7.47
C ASP A 869 -28.70 -4.04 -6.63
N THR A 870 -28.39 -3.72 -5.37
CA THR A 870 -27.73 -4.66 -4.45
C THR A 870 -28.59 -5.87 -4.14
N ASP A 871 -29.92 -5.80 -4.40
CA ASP A 871 -30.88 -6.88 -4.16
C ASP A 871 -31.17 -7.73 -5.41
N ALA A 872 -30.46 -7.48 -6.52
CA ALA A 872 -30.64 -8.25 -7.74
C ALA A 872 -30.25 -9.74 -7.52
N ARG A 873 -30.97 -10.65 -8.18
CA ARG A 873 -30.71 -12.10 -8.09
C ARG A 873 -29.31 -12.48 -8.54
N ALA A 874 -28.77 -11.78 -9.55
CA ALA A 874 -27.40 -11.99 -10.04
C ALA A 874 -26.33 -11.80 -8.95
N PHE A 875 -26.66 -11.14 -7.87
CA PHE A 875 -25.79 -10.84 -6.74
C PHE A 875 -26.25 -11.51 -5.44
N GLY A 876 -26.97 -12.64 -5.54
CA GLY A 876 -27.48 -13.37 -4.38
C GLY A 876 -28.57 -12.62 -3.59
N GLY A 877 -29.26 -11.66 -4.22
CA GLY A 877 -30.38 -10.94 -3.61
C GLY A 877 -31.73 -11.56 -3.89
N TRP A 878 -32.78 -11.01 -3.34
CA TRP A 878 -34.15 -11.48 -3.51
C TRP A 878 -34.79 -11.10 -4.86
N GLY A 879 -34.18 -10.14 -5.60
CA GLY A 879 -34.70 -9.65 -6.88
C GLY A 879 -36.07 -9.04 -6.74
N ARG A 880 -36.26 -8.16 -5.75
CA ARG A 880 -37.54 -7.52 -5.46
C ARG A 880 -37.86 -6.33 -6.40
N LEU A 881 -36.86 -5.87 -7.18
CA LEU A 881 -36.99 -4.88 -8.22
C LEU A 881 -36.89 -5.51 -9.61
N ASP A 882 -37.63 -4.98 -10.56
CA ASP A 882 -37.46 -5.32 -11.98
C ASP A 882 -36.21 -4.59 -12.49
N PRO A 883 -35.23 -5.29 -13.08
CA PRO A 883 -34.05 -4.67 -13.68
C PRO A 883 -34.38 -3.61 -14.75
N ALA A 884 -35.53 -3.72 -15.39
CA ALA A 884 -36.02 -2.73 -16.37
C ALA A 884 -36.73 -1.54 -15.74
N THR A 885 -36.62 -1.32 -14.43
CA THR A 885 -37.30 -0.22 -13.74
C THR A 885 -36.85 1.13 -14.26
N GLU A 886 -37.83 1.89 -14.75
CA GLU A 886 -37.68 3.29 -15.13
C GLU A 886 -38.69 4.12 -14.35
N VAL A 887 -38.28 5.33 -13.93
CA VAL A 887 -39.12 6.24 -13.15
C VAL A 887 -39.02 7.65 -13.69
N ASP A 888 -40.16 8.30 -13.93
CA ASP A 888 -40.19 9.68 -14.35
C ASP A 888 -40.21 10.60 -13.11
N THR A 889 -39.53 11.74 -13.20
CA THR A 889 -39.58 12.76 -12.16
C THR A 889 -40.96 13.44 -12.13
N GLY A 890 -41.46 13.65 -10.92
CA GLY A 890 -42.69 14.44 -10.68
C GLY A 890 -42.36 15.90 -10.36
N GLY A 891 -43.35 16.76 -10.60
CA GLY A 891 -43.27 18.16 -10.22
C GLY A 891 -43.33 18.37 -8.70
N GLY A 892 -42.63 19.41 -8.22
CA GLY A 892 -42.62 19.83 -6.82
C GLY A 892 -41.27 19.62 -6.16
N SER A 893 -40.81 20.63 -5.46
CA SER A 893 -39.54 20.61 -4.73
C SER A 893 -39.60 19.66 -3.52
N MET A 894 -38.57 18.85 -3.34
CA MET A 894 -38.37 17.98 -2.18
C MET A 894 -36.86 17.90 -1.86
N ASP A 895 -36.51 17.82 -0.58
CA ASP A 895 -35.11 17.70 -0.10
C ASP A 895 -34.16 18.78 -0.70
N PHE A 896 -34.68 20.00 -0.87
CA PHE A 896 -34.01 21.14 -1.54
C PHE A 896 -33.69 20.90 -3.04
N GLN A 897 -34.26 19.86 -3.66
CA GLN A 897 -34.18 19.57 -5.09
C GLN A 897 -35.40 20.12 -5.81
N GLY A 898 -35.23 20.46 -7.09
CA GLY A 898 -36.34 21.05 -7.89
C GLY A 898 -37.41 20.05 -8.32
N THR A 899 -37.10 18.78 -8.32
CA THR A 899 -37.95 17.67 -8.73
C THR A 899 -37.89 16.52 -7.73
N ARG A 900 -38.73 15.51 -7.88
CA ARG A 900 -38.75 14.31 -7.05
C ARG A 900 -39.05 13.07 -7.87
N VAL A 901 -38.58 11.94 -7.37
CA VAL A 901 -38.91 10.58 -7.86
C VAL A 901 -39.68 9.81 -6.80
N ARG A 902 -40.50 8.85 -7.24
CA ARG A 902 -41.20 7.92 -6.36
C ARG A 902 -40.70 6.50 -6.63
N LEU A 903 -40.07 5.88 -5.63
CA LEU A 903 -39.38 4.62 -5.74
C LEU A 903 -39.99 3.55 -4.84
N TYR A 904 -39.91 2.29 -5.27
CA TYR A 904 -40.00 1.14 -4.35
C TYR A 904 -38.62 0.92 -3.72
N LEU A 905 -38.54 0.93 -2.41
CA LEU A 905 -37.31 0.72 -1.66
C LEU A 905 -37.40 -0.55 -0.81
N PRO A 906 -36.90 -1.69 -1.28
CA PRO A 906 -36.80 -2.91 -0.46
C PRO A 906 -35.95 -2.68 0.77
N SER A 907 -36.27 -3.34 1.88
CA SER A 907 -35.42 -3.34 3.10
C SER A 907 -34.03 -3.93 2.82
N ARG A 908 -32.98 -3.40 3.50
CA ARG A 908 -31.58 -3.81 3.30
C ARG A 908 -31.16 -3.85 1.84
N SER A 909 -31.40 -2.79 1.10
CA SER A 909 -30.98 -2.68 -0.28
C SER A 909 -30.56 -1.27 -0.63
N ALA A 910 -29.73 -1.15 -1.65
CA ALA A 910 -29.33 0.11 -2.23
C ALA A 910 -29.40 0.04 -3.75
N GLN A 911 -29.82 1.12 -4.39
CA GLN A 911 -30.04 1.24 -5.82
C GLN A 911 -29.30 2.43 -6.39
N VAL A 912 -28.85 2.29 -7.63
CA VAL A 912 -28.30 3.38 -8.44
C VAL A 912 -29.21 3.60 -9.63
N TYR A 913 -29.66 4.83 -9.80
CA TYR A 913 -30.49 5.26 -10.93
C TYR A 913 -29.74 6.30 -11.76
N ALA A 914 -29.73 6.14 -13.07
CA ALA A 914 -29.13 7.09 -13.99
C ALA A 914 -30.20 7.77 -14.87
N LEU A 915 -30.02 9.06 -15.13
CA LEU A 915 -30.89 9.86 -16.00
C LEU A 915 -30.69 9.43 -17.46
N VAL A 916 -31.77 9.09 -18.15
CA VAL A 916 -31.73 8.54 -19.52
C VAL A 916 -31.81 9.61 -20.60
N ASP A 917 -32.55 10.72 -20.35
CA ASP A 917 -32.92 11.68 -21.38
C ASP A 917 -31.85 12.75 -21.74
N GLU A 918 -30.72 12.80 -21.00
CA GLU A 918 -29.59 13.70 -21.31
C GLU A 918 -28.28 12.94 -21.66
N TRP A 919 -28.28 11.61 -21.58
CA TRP A 919 -27.12 10.78 -21.86
C TRP A 919 -27.30 9.97 -23.15
N GLU A 920 -27.19 10.63 -24.30
CA GLU A 920 -26.68 9.92 -25.46
C GLU A 920 -25.21 9.61 -25.16
N LEU A 921 -24.90 8.33 -24.90
CA LEU A 921 -23.52 7.86 -24.93
C LEU A 921 -22.87 8.38 -26.22
N PRO A 922 -21.65 8.95 -26.19
CA PRO A 922 -20.94 9.26 -27.40
C PRO A 922 -20.95 8.02 -28.30
N GLU A 923 -21.42 8.14 -29.53
CA GLU A 923 -21.53 7.02 -30.49
C GLU A 923 -20.18 6.32 -30.76
N GLU A 924 -19.06 6.84 -30.24
CA GLU A 924 -17.69 6.36 -30.48
C GLU A 924 -17.10 5.52 -29.35
N GLU A 925 -17.78 5.34 -28.22
CA GLU A 925 -17.36 4.41 -27.15
C GLU A 925 -18.37 3.30 -26.88
N GLN A 926 -18.95 2.75 -27.92
CA GLN A 926 -19.36 1.35 -27.86
C GLN A 926 -18.06 0.55 -27.88
N TYR A 927 -17.52 0.29 -26.71
CA TYR A 927 -16.51 -0.74 -26.56
C TYR A 927 -17.08 -1.99 -27.21
N ALA A 928 -16.51 -2.34 -28.34
CA ALA A 928 -16.64 -3.68 -28.86
C ALA A 928 -16.14 -4.59 -27.71
N VAL A 929 -17.06 -5.06 -26.91
CA VAL A 929 -16.84 -6.25 -26.10
C VAL A 929 -16.34 -7.25 -27.12
N HIS A 930 -15.07 -7.58 -27.03
CA HIS A 930 -14.51 -8.68 -27.80
C HIS A 930 -15.30 -9.91 -27.38
N THR A 931 -16.32 -10.21 -28.18
CA THR A 931 -17.17 -11.40 -28.05
C THR A 931 -16.41 -12.65 -28.53
N ASP A 932 -15.10 -12.58 -28.73
CA ASP A 932 -14.22 -13.67 -29.17
C ASP A 932 -13.25 -14.11 -28.08
N GLY A 933 -13.63 -14.14 -26.85
CA GLY A 933 -12.92 -14.79 -25.78
C GLY A 933 -13.97 -15.36 -24.83
N ASP A 934 -14.13 -16.64 -24.88
CA ASP A 934 -14.87 -17.48 -23.97
C ASP A 934 -14.98 -16.88 -22.55
N PHE A 935 -15.90 -15.92 -22.32
CA PHE A 935 -16.56 -15.86 -21.03
C PHE A 935 -17.28 -17.18 -20.91
N GLY A 936 -16.53 -18.20 -20.46
CA GLY A 936 -17.06 -19.53 -20.26
C GLY A 936 -18.33 -19.42 -19.44
N GLY A 937 -19.45 -19.37 -20.14
CA GLY A 937 -20.75 -19.62 -19.63
C GLY A 937 -21.10 -19.00 -18.29
N TRP A 938 -21.37 -17.69 -18.28
CA TRP A 938 -22.51 -17.25 -17.50
C TRP A 938 -23.78 -17.77 -18.22
N VAL A 939 -23.90 -19.07 -18.30
CA VAL A 939 -25.11 -19.73 -18.77
C VAL A 939 -26.09 -19.55 -17.65
N ASP A 940 -27.13 -18.82 -17.95
CA ASP A 940 -28.40 -18.90 -17.29
C ASP A 940 -28.74 -20.39 -17.13
N ASP A 941 -28.43 -20.99 -15.99
CA ASP A 941 -28.86 -22.34 -15.65
C ASP A 941 -30.38 -22.31 -15.50
N GLY A 942 -31.02 -22.44 -16.66
CA GLY A 942 -32.40 -22.60 -16.96
C GLY A 942 -33.35 -22.77 -15.76
N TYR A 943 -33.84 -21.65 -15.21
CA TYR A 943 -35.19 -21.61 -14.68
C TYR A 943 -36.08 -21.15 -15.84
N ASP A 944 -36.65 -22.14 -16.50
CA ASP A 944 -37.67 -22.02 -17.51
C ASP A 944 -38.90 -21.29 -16.96
N THR A 945 -38.95 -19.96 -17.10
CA THR A 945 -40.18 -19.19 -17.10
C THR A 945 -40.53 -18.90 -18.55
N GLY A 946 -41.29 -19.78 -19.16
CA GLY A 946 -41.82 -19.63 -20.52
C GLY A 946 -42.51 -18.27 -20.69
N GLY A 947 -41.90 -17.39 -21.49
CA GLY A 947 -42.50 -16.13 -21.90
C GLY A 947 -41.50 -15.35 -22.76
N GLY A 948 -41.62 -15.49 -24.08
CA GLY A 948 -40.74 -14.93 -25.07
C GLY A 948 -40.63 -13.42 -25.05
N GLY A 949 -39.46 -12.94 -25.28
CA GLY A 949 -39.10 -11.58 -25.52
C GLY A 949 -37.62 -11.50 -25.78
N GLU A 950 -37.30 -11.24 -27.03
CA GLU A 950 -35.93 -11.13 -27.55
C GLU A 950 -35.17 -9.94 -26.88
N ASP A 951 -33.85 -10.16 -26.71
CA ASP A 951 -32.82 -9.15 -26.55
C ASP A 951 -32.81 -8.24 -25.31
N ALA A 952 -32.20 -8.73 -24.26
CA ALA A 952 -31.44 -7.89 -23.34
C ALA A 952 -30.18 -8.64 -22.93
N VAL A 953 -29.14 -8.46 -23.68
CA VAL A 953 -27.77 -8.82 -23.28
C VAL A 953 -27.35 -7.82 -22.18
N TRP A 954 -27.47 -8.21 -20.94
CA TRP A 954 -26.93 -7.50 -19.79
C TRP A 954 -25.49 -7.98 -19.58
N TRP A 955 -24.55 -7.09 -19.88
CA TRP A 955 -23.09 -6.96 -19.74
C TRP A 955 -22.32 -6.97 -21.00
#